data_c85423c2c4a82d39ab872bb395ed9162
#
_entry.id   c85423c2c4a82d39ab872bb395ed9162
#
_cell.length_a   1.000
_cell.length_b   1.000
_cell.length_c   1.000
_cell.angle_alpha   90.00
_cell.angle_beta   90.00
_cell.angle_gamma   90.00
#
_symmetry.space_group_name_H-M   'P 1'
#
loop_
_entity.id
_entity.type
_entity.pdbx_description
1 polymer ?
#
loop_
_entity_poly.entity_id
_entity_poly.type
_entity_poly.pdbx_seq_one_letter_code
_entity_poly.pdbx_strand_id
1 'polypeptide(L)'
;MKTGDSWDYVKSGDYPFIKAENFVDGKCDISFAFDVSEVGNVQEIVFQYNSNSAYAGKITISNVKVLDVKESSGGLEQRDPAVISDLSSAEDYDKWSTEAGYAYKHGDAANKAGNATPDISYDSANERLKVSVDYSADSTSSWSEAKVKCVPTEAMDVSQYNQLSVDIIYPAKLKGSKIKFFADGIINKDTTIDDDAEDIGDGLKKVTVTMGFTPTDKPLRDVTIGIIGSSTSFKGNVYLDNLVLSQADTTKDFVEITETPGAGSPADLSQMPSSVRVSDANAADSARALAAYLNTLMNSDQVLFGHQNDVSRSVNPQASLGDVYDVTGQVSGVFGIDSLAVTGSEAGGSDAASALANSVAYSKTAAANGAIVSLSMHMPNFSSSKIVNNSDGTYSFYGCDFSESKDLSNDIVKQILPGGEYNEVFTAYLDVIADYASQLQAAGIPIMIRPFHENTGSWFWWGSMNTAETYKSLYRYTKDYMEQSGVHNLLWVYSPNGPVTSEAAYVSYYPGDEYVDILAFDYYNDYNSYPAAADNSFFDSLDTTCNIVSSIAAKRGKIPAIAECGVRVMKKDGSDNEGLLVKGNPVGTEASGKNWYQEVNDIAKKNNMPYYLVWANFGDSNFYVPYKYDATHGQELINDFIKYYNDDSSIFGGDTGFYSNMGTLAGVSANTYTGQMGYMVYPFDRDTILKATTLKAGVKNASKVQFIINNPDTGVKLTLNAEAGAEIAAAGSEPT
;
A
#
# COMPACT_ATOMS: atom_id res chain seq x y z
N MET A 1 7.16 25.40 -8.36
CA MET A 1 7.54 25.03 -9.74
C MET A 1 6.26 24.69 -10.49
N LYS A 2 6.24 24.86 -11.79
CA LYS A 2 5.07 24.49 -12.63
C LYS A 2 5.43 23.23 -13.41
N THR A 3 4.58 22.22 -13.29
CA THR A 3 4.68 20.95 -14.01
C THR A 3 3.40 20.80 -14.83
N GLY A 4 3.48 20.90 -16.15
CA GLY A 4 2.30 20.90 -17.02
C GLY A 4 1.50 22.21 -16.96
N ASP A 5 0.17 22.15 -17.19
CA ASP A 5 -0.73 23.32 -17.23
C ASP A 5 -1.28 23.74 -15.86
N SER A 6 -1.10 22.92 -14.83
CA SER A 6 -1.50 23.22 -13.46
C SER A 6 -0.34 23.79 -12.64
N TRP A 7 -0.68 24.63 -11.64
CA TRP A 7 0.28 25.12 -10.66
C TRP A 7 0.38 24.11 -9.53
N ASP A 8 1.19 23.08 -9.69
CA ASP A 8 1.52 22.20 -8.59
C ASP A 8 2.66 22.81 -7.79
N TYR A 9 2.36 23.16 -6.56
CA TYR A 9 3.38 23.54 -5.61
C TYR A 9 4.13 22.27 -5.17
N VAL A 10 5.39 22.19 -5.53
CA VAL A 10 6.25 21.17 -4.93
C VAL A 10 6.25 21.42 -3.43
N LYS A 11 5.62 20.55 -2.71
CA LYS A 11 5.65 20.52 -1.25
C LYS A 11 7.03 20.00 -0.80
N SER A 12 8.06 20.84 -0.88
CA SER A 12 9.07 20.76 0.17
C SER A 12 8.37 21.24 1.44
N GLY A 13 8.41 20.49 2.52
CA GLY A 13 7.58 20.73 3.71
C GLY A 13 7.58 22.14 4.30
N ASP A 14 8.48 23.04 3.92
CA ASP A 14 8.51 24.42 4.30
C ASP A 14 8.89 25.32 3.11
N TYR A 15 8.05 26.29 2.82
CA TYR A 15 8.42 27.38 1.92
C TYR A 15 9.63 28.10 2.52
N PRO A 16 10.77 28.22 1.83
CA PRO A 16 11.90 29.00 2.34
C PRO A 16 11.50 30.48 2.32
N PHE A 17 11.01 30.96 3.44
CA PHE A 17 10.81 32.39 3.63
C PHE A 17 12.18 33.06 3.89
N ILE A 18 12.59 33.92 2.98
CA ILE A 18 13.79 34.71 3.16
C ILE A 18 13.38 36.00 3.85
N LYS A 19 13.86 36.19 5.04
CA LYS A 19 13.65 37.41 5.81
C LYS A 19 14.74 38.46 5.50
N ALA A 20 14.47 39.72 5.81
CA ALA A 20 15.45 40.80 5.61
C ALA A 20 16.80 40.54 6.29
N GLU A 21 16.79 39.87 7.43
CA GLU A 21 17.97 39.44 8.20
C GLU A 21 18.86 38.41 7.49
N ASN A 22 18.33 37.71 6.49
CA ASN A 22 19.11 36.74 5.70
C ASN A 22 19.98 37.40 4.63
N PHE A 23 19.85 38.73 4.41
CA PHE A 23 20.66 39.44 3.43
C PHE A 23 21.93 39.96 4.05
N VAL A 24 23.08 39.52 3.56
CA VAL A 24 24.39 40.06 3.87
C VAL A 24 24.84 40.94 2.70
N ASP A 25 25.10 42.19 2.94
CA ASP A 25 25.47 43.17 1.90
C ASP A 25 24.48 43.24 0.74
N GLY A 26 23.20 43.11 1.05
CA GLY A 26 22.11 43.13 0.07
C GLY A 26 22.00 41.88 -0.82
N LYS A 27 22.68 40.79 -0.46
CA LYS A 27 22.64 39.50 -1.18
C LYS A 27 22.24 38.38 -0.24
N CYS A 28 21.50 37.44 -0.78
CA CYS A 28 21.15 36.19 -0.10
C CYS A 28 21.24 35.04 -1.10
N ASP A 29 22.01 34.02 -0.77
CA ASP A 29 22.02 32.77 -1.52
C ASP A 29 20.92 31.85 -0.98
N ILE A 30 20.14 31.30 -1.90
CA ILE A 30 19.00 30.42 -1.58
C ILE A 30 19.28 29.08 -2.20
N SER A 31 19.21 28.04 -1.40
CA SER A 31 19.15 26.64 -1.88
C SER A 31 18.01 25.90 -1.24
N PHE A 32 17.35 25.04 -1.97
CA PHE A 32 16.36 24.10 -1.48
C PHE A 32 16.44 22.82 -2.31
N ALA A 33 16.23 21.69 -1.65
CA ALA A 33 16.14 20.40 -2.29
C ALA A 33 14.67 20.09 -2.60
N PHE A 34 14.43 19.41 -3.69
CA PHE A 34 13.12 18.90 -4.07
C PHE A 34 13.29 17.52 -4.71
N ASP A 35 12.29 16.65 -4.51
CA ASP A 35 12.28 15.34 -5.13
C ASP A 35 11.82 15.47 -6.58
N VAL A 36 12.69 15.07 -7.52
CA VAL A 36 12.36 15.10 -8.94
C VAL A 36 11.33 14.03 -9.33
N SER A 37 11.18 12.97 -8.53
CA SER A 37 10.15 11.94 -8.76
C SER A 37 8.74 12.48 -8.54
N GLU A 38 8.58 13.46 -7.63
CA GLU A 38 7.30 14.15 -7.40
C GLU A 38 7.01 15.28 -8.40
N VAL A 39 8.00 15.72 -9.15
CA VAL A 39 7.93 16.98 -9.91
C VAL A 39 7.77 16.75 -11.42
N GLY A 40 8.08 15.55 -11.92
CA GLY A 40 8.08 15.27 -13.36
C GLY A 40 8.95 16.25 -14.14
N ASN A 41 8.53 16.67 -15.32
CA ASN A 41 9.25 17.66 -16.13
C ASN A 41 8.97 19.07 -15.63
N VAL A 42 9.94 19.68 -14.94
CA VAL A 42 9.88 21.08 -14.50
C VAL A 42 9.90 21.99 -15.73
N GLN A 43 8.81 22.74 -15.95
CA GLN A 43 8.69 23.69 -17.04
C GLN A 43 9.08 25.11 -16.62
N GLU A 44 8.74 25.50 -15.39
CA GLU A 44 8.98 26.84 -14.87
C GLU A 44 9.37 26.79 -13.37
N ILE A 45 10.29 27.66 -12.99
CA ILE A 45 10.61 27.97 -11.59
C ILE A 45 10.10 29.37 -11.31
N VAL A 46 9.22 29.52 -10.31
CA VAL A 46 8.61 30.79 -9.96
C VAL A 46 9.13 31.27 -8.62
N PHE A 47 9.62 32.49 -8.61
CA PHE A 47 10.02 33.22 -7.40
C PHE A 47 8.90 34.18 -7.04
N GLN A 48 8.28 33.99 -5.88
CA GLN A 48 7.21 34.86 -5.39
C GLN A 48 7.77 35.83 -4.34
N TYR A 49 7.50 37.10 -4.53
CA TYR A 49 7.82 38.15 -3.57
C TYR A 49 6.56 38.60 -2.84
N ASN A 50 6.55 38.49 -1.52
CA ASN A 50 5.48 38.99 -0.66
C ASN A 50 6.03 40.05 0.29
N SER A 51 5.36 41.18 0.43
CA SER A 51 5.70 42.20 1.40
C SER A 51 4.48 42.70 2.16
N ASN A 52 4.62 42.83 3.48
CA ASN A 52 3.59 43.43 4.33
C ASN A 52 3.63 44.97 4.33
N SER A 53 4.53 45.57 3.59
CA SER A 53 4.66 47.01 3.43
C SER A 53 4.90 47.41 1.97
N ALA A 54 4.56 48.64 1.60
CA ALA A 54 4.84 49.12 0.27
C ALA A 54 6.37 49.10 0.02
N TYR A 55 6.82 48.36 -0.95
CA TYR A 55 8.20 48.27 -1.38
C TYR A 55 8.35 48.91 -2.76
N ALA A 56 9.25 49.87 -2.88
CA ALA A 56 9.67 50.46 -4.15
C ALA A 56 11.15 50.20 -4.36
N GLY A 57 11.48 49.21 -5.16
CA GLY A 57 12.87 48.85 -5.41
C GLY A 57 12.99 47.76 -6.47
N LYS A 58 14.20 47.34 -6.76
CA LYS A 58 14.52 46.29 -7.73
C LYS A 58 15.07 45.06 -7.00
N ILE A 59 14.45 43.89 -7.25
CA ILE A 59 15.01 42.62 -6.84
C ILE A 59 15.66 42.00 -8.06
N THR A 60 16.90 41.54 -7.93
CA THR A 60 17.61 40.84 -8.99
C THR A 60 17.84 39.39 -8.56
N ILE A 61 17.38 38.45 -9.37
CA ILE A 61 17.66 37.04 -9.23
C ILE A 61 18.73 36.67 -10.24
N SER A 62 19.80 36.03 -9.78
CA SER A 62 20.94 35.68 -10.62
C SER A 62 21.47 34.29 -10.22
N ASN A 63 22.23 33.66 -11.10
CA ASN A 63 22.88 32.37 -10.87
C ASN A 63 21.91 31.22 -10.49
N VAL A 64 20.70 31.21 -11.07
CA VAL A 64 19.79 30.07 -10.89
C VAL A 64 20.41 28.82 -11.50
N LYS A 65 20.67 27.82 -10.68
CA LYS A 65 21.23 26.54 -11.09
C LYS A 65 20.36 25.42 -10.52
N VAL A 66 20.08 24.41 -11.35
CA VAL A 66 19.63 23.11 -10.90
C VAL A 66 20.89 22.27 -10.73
N LEU A 67 21.16 21.88 -9.50
CA LEU A 67 22.28 21.00 -9.19
C LEU A 67 21.71 19.61 -9.03
N ASP A 68 22.33 18.65 -9.67
CA ASP A 68 22.12 17.24 -9.32
C ASP A 68 22.79 17.06 -7.94
N VAL A 69 21.97 17.12 -6.91
CA VAL A 69 22.40 16.67 -5.60
C VAL A 69 22.48 15.15 -5.74
N LYS A 70 23.67 14.64 -6.06
CA LYS A 70 23.95 13.26 -5.73
C LYS A 70 23.76 13.19 -4.22
N GLU A 71 22.64 12.62 -3.81
CA GLU A 71 22.57 12.09 -2.46
C GLU A 71 23.84 11.27 -2.29
N SER A 72 24.66 11.70 -1.35
CA SER A 72 25.75 10.85 -0.90
C SER A 72 25.02 9.57 -0.42
N SER A 73 25.14 8.50 -1.16
CA SER A 73 24.70 7.17 -0.79
C SER A 73 25.51 6.59 0.39
N GLY A 74 26.16 7.47 1.15
CA GLY A 74 26.73 7.21 2.45
C GLY A 74 25.76 7.72 3.50
N GLY A 75 25.20 6.83 4.31
CA GLY A 75 24.56 7.19 5.56
C GLY A 75 25.45 8.16 6.33
N LEU A 76 24.87 8.86 7.34
CA LEU A 76 25.63 9.76 8.21
C LEU A 76 26.91 9.05 8.68
N GLU A 77 28.06 9.74 8.59
CA GLU A 77 29.26 9.22 9.23
C GLU A 77 28.98 9.00 10.70
N GLN A 78 29.29 7.83 11.22
CA GLN A 78 29.05 7.51 12.62
C GLN A 78 29.78 8.52 13.50
N ARG A 79 29.05 9.18 14.39
CA ARG A 79 29.52 10.17 15.33
C ARG A 79 29.04 9.85 16.73
N ASP A 80 29.91 10.03 17.71
CA ASP A 80 29.48 10.02 19.09
C ASP A 80 28.50 11.17 19.37
N PRO A 81 27.55 10.99 20.31
CA PRO A 81 26.67 12.06 20.73
C PRO A 81 27.43 13.32 21.13
N ALA A 82 26.99 14.49 20.68
CA ALA A 82 27.59 15.78 21.04
C ALA A 82 26.73 16.47 22.11
N VAL A 83 27.30 16.61 23.30
CA VAL A 83 26.63 17.26 24.43
C VAL A 83 26.62 18.78 24.20
N ILE A 84 25.43 19.38 24.16
CA ILE A 84 25.23 20.82 24.11
C ILE A 84 25.32 21.41 25.53
N SER A 85 24.63 20.76 26.48
CA SER A 85 24.62 21.11 27.89
C SER A 85 24.23 19.89 28.72
N ASP A 86 25.07 19.52 29.70
CA ASP A 86 24.81 18.45 30.67
C ASP A 86 24.63 19.00 32.08
N LEU A 87 24.68 20.35 32.24
CA LEU A 87 24.50 21.04 33.51
C LEU A 87 25.40 20.55 34.64
N SER A 88 26.51 19.90 34.30
CA SER A 88 27.50 19.38 35.27
C SER A 88 28.25 20.49 36.03
N SER A 89 28.09 21.74 35.65
CA SER A 89 28.76 22.88 36.24
C SER A 89 27.95 24.19 36.19
N ALA A 90 28.33 25.18 37.01
CA ALA A 90 27.74 26.49 36.93
C ALA A 90 28.08 27.23 35.61
N GLU A 91 29.23 26.95 35.01
CA GLU A 91 29.56 27.48 33.67
C GLU A 91 28.64 26.94 32.61
N ASP A 92 28.21 25.70 32.72
CA ASP A 92 27.24 25.10 31.78
C ASP A 92 25.84 25.70 31.97
N TYR A 93 25.45 26.03 33.20
CA TYR A 93 24.22 26.77 33.49
C TYR A 93 24.23 28.17 32.86
N ASP A 94 25.37 28.83 32.73
CA ASP A 94 25.49 30.16 32.10
C ASP A 94 25.11 30.17 30.62
N LYS A 95 25.04 29.00 29.97
CA LYS A 95 24.50 28.83 28.61
C LYS A 95 23.00 29.07 28.52
N TRP A 96 22.27 29.00 29.67
CA TRP A 96 20.82 29.02 29.68
C TRP A 96 20.26 30.40 30.04
N SER A 97 19.19 30.75 29.34
CA SER A 97 18.43 31.97 29.55
C SER A 97 16.96 31.73 29.37
N THR A 98 16.14 32.74 29.66
CA THR A 98 14.69 32.68 29.41
C THR A 98 14.31 33.48 28.20
N GLU A 99 13.31 33.02 27.46
CA GLU A 99 12.69 33.77 26.38
C GLU A 99 11.23 34.11 26.69
N ALA A 100 10.70 35.14 26.02
CA ALA A 100 9.28 35.45 26.07
C ALA A 100 8.47 34.26 25.55
N GLY A 101 7.59 33.74 26.41
CA GLY A 101 6.73 32.60 26.08
C GLY A 101 5.70 32.97 25.00
N TYR A 102 5.08 31.95 24.43
CA TYR A 102 3.91 32.14 23.57
C TYR A 102 2.63 31.91 24.37
N ALA A 103 1.77 32.92 24.46
CA ALA A 103 0.53 32.92 25.24
C ALA A 103 0.73 32.62 26.75
N TYR A 104 1.95 32.58 27.24
CA TYR A 104 2.31 32.27 28.62
C TYR A 104 2.22 33.54 29.49
N LYS A 105 1.47 33.49 30.59
CA LYS A 105 1.15 34.64 31.46
C LYS A 105 1.85 34.63 32.83
N HIS A 106 2.47 33.54 33.22
CA HIS A 106 3.24 33.36 34.43
C HIS A 106 2.46 33.80 35.71
N GLY A 107 1.22 33.33 35.86
CA GLY A 107 0.42 33.58 37.07
C GLY A 107 0.05 35.03 37.31
N ASP A 108 0.49 36.00 36.55
CA ASP A 108 0.15 37.41 36.71
C ASP A 108 -1.10 37.77 35.89
N ALA A 109 -2.21 37.96 36.59
CA ALA A 109 -3.47 38.40 36.00
C ALA A 109 -3.37 39.78 35.30
N ALA A 110 -2.37 40.60 35.58
CA ALA A 110 -2.12 41.88 34.94
C ALA A 110 -1.40 41.71 33.57
N ASN A 111 -0.68 40.62 33.36
CA ASN A 111 0.01 40.35 32.07
C ASN A 111 -0.92 39.65 31.08
N LYS A 112 -1.96 40.33 30.69
CA LYS A 112 -2.95 39.81 29.75
C LYS A 112 -2.45 39.63 28.33
N ALA A 113 -1.24 40.12 28.01
CA ALA A 113 -0.66 40.01 26.67
C ALA A 113 -0.06 38.63 26.35
N GLY A 114 0.24 37.82 27.38
CA GLY A 114 0.65 36.44 27.20
C GLY A 114 2.03 36.24 26.60
N ASN A 115 3.07 36.96 27.09
CA ASN A 115 4.47 36.81 26.63
C ASN A 115 5.45 36.91 27.83
N ALA A 116 5.06 36.38 28.97
CA ALA A 116 5.94 36.33 30.13
C ALA A 116 7.07 35.33 29.94
N THR A 117 8.13 35.46 30.76
CA THR A 117 9.24 34.51 30.85
C THR A 117 9.06 33.62 32.08
N PRO A 118 9.48 32.35 32.06
CA PRO A 118 9.59 31.55 33.29
C PRO A 118 10.82 32.00 34.10
N ASP A 119 10.82 31.66 35.42
CA ASP A 119 12.03 31.82 36.25
C ASP A 119 12.90 30.58 36.11
N ILE A 120 14.24 30.74 35.98
CA ILE A 120 15.22 29.66 35.97
C ILE A 120 16.24 29.79 37.06
N SER A 121 16.77 28.65 37.51
CA SER A 121 17.91 28.60 38.43
C SER A 121 18.67 27.30 38.29
N TYR A 122 19.94 27.28 38.70
CA TYR A 122 20.74 26.07 38.74
C TYR A 122 20.44 25.27 40.01
N ASP A 123 19.99 24.00 39.85
CA ASP A 123 19.89 23.03 40.91
C ASP A 123 21.20 22.26 41.03
N SER A 124 22.20 22.86 41.75
CA SER A 124 23.55 22.33 41.84
C SER A 124 23.66 21.02 42.65
N ALA A 125 22.62 20.67 43.42
CA ALA A 125 22.59 19.41 44.14
C ALA A 125 22.27 18.21 43.24
N ASN A 126 21.59 18.44 42.14
CA ASN A 126 21.17 17.43 41.20
C ASN A 126 21.67 17.73 39.74
N GLU A 127 22.55 18.72 39.58
CA GLU A 127 23.20 19.09 38.33
C GLU A 127 22.20 19.26 37.17
N ARG A 128 21.18 20.11 37.32
CA ARG A 128 20.09 20.30 36.39
C ARG A 128 19.54 21.72 36.37
N LEU A 129 18.91 22.11 35.25
CA LEU A 129 18.19 23.38 35.13
C LEU A 129 16.81 23.26 35.79
N LYS A 130 16.55 24.09 36.77
CA LYS A 130 15.22 24.25 37.34
C LYS A 130 14.47 25.36 36.64
N VAL A 131 13.32 25.04 36.07
CA VAL A 131 12.40 25.97 35.40
C VAL A 131 11.12 26.05 36.22
N SER A 132 10.85 27.23 36.80
CA SER A 132 9.61 27.47 37.56
C SER A 132 8.53 27.96 36.60
N VAL A 133 7.47 27.17 36.44
CA VAL A 133 6.33 27.49 35.56
C VAL A 133 5.07 27.72 36.37
N ASP A 134 4.22 28.62 35.88
CA ASP A 134 2.92 28.91 36.54
C ASP A 134 1.85 29.13 35.43
N TYR A 135 1.06 28.10 35.18
CA TYR A 135 -0.02 28.14 34.20
C TYR A 135 -1.38 28.50 34.81
N SER A 136 -1.41 28.96 36.10
CA SER A 136 -2.70 29.24 36.77
C SER A 136 -3.52 30.32 36.10
N ALA A 137 -2.88 31.29 35.43
CA ALA A 137 -3.56 32.31 34.61
C ALA A 137 -3.98 31.82 33.20
N ASP A 138 -3.51 30.63 32.80
CA ASP A 138 -3.67 30.07 31.46
C ASP A 138 -4.54 28.79 31.45
N SER A 139 -5.16 28.46 32.57
CA SER A 139 -5.83 27.17 32.80
C SER A 139 -6.90 26.74 31.80
N THR A 140 -7.42 27.68 31.03
CA THR A 140 -8.38 27.43 29.93
C THR A 140 -7.76 27.48 28.54
N SER A 141 -6.46 27.80 28.44
CA SER A 141 -5.78 27.90 27.15
C SER A 141 -5.47 26.49 26.61
N SER A 142 -5.74 26.27 25.34
CA SER A 142 -5.35 25.04 24.64
C SER A 142 -3.84 24.97 24.39
N TRP A 143 -3.13 26.11 24.53
CA TRP A 143 -1.70 26.22 24.32
C TRP A 143 -1.13 27.42 25.09
N SER A 144 -0.17 27.16 26.01
CA SER A 144 0.60 28.16 26.72
C SER A 144 2.04 27.66 26.85
N GLU A 145 3.01 28.37 26.29
CA GLU A 145 4.39 27.90 26.11
C GLU A 145 5.35 28.75 26.93
N ALA A 146 5.90 28.19 28.00
CA ALA A 146 7.03 28.75 28.73
C ALA A 146 8.33 28.37 28.03
N LYS A 147 9.24 29.34 27.76
CA LYS A 147 10.42 29.13 26.95
C LYS A 147 11.72 29.35 27.70
N VAL A 148 12.65 28.43 27.51
CA VAL A 148 14.07 28.56 27.89
C VAL A 148 14.95 28.35 26.68
N LYS A 149 16.10 29.02 26.67
CA LYS A 149 17.05 28.98 25.54
C LYS A 149 18.42 28.55 26.03
N CYS A 150 19.01 27.59 25.34
CA CYS A 150 20.42 27.21 25.51
C CYS A 150 21.22 27.73 24.31
N VAL A 151 22.33 28.38 24.60
CA VAL A 151 23.30 28.89 23.59
C VAL A 151 24.61 28.14 23.82
N PRO A 152 25.03 27.22 22.92
CA PRO A 152 26.32 26.56 23.04
C PRO A 152 27.46 27.56 22.98
N THR A 153 28.61 27.25 23.59
CA THR A 153 29.76 28.10 23.66
C THR A 153 30.27 28.51 22.26
N GLU A 154 30.15 27.55 21.31
CA GLU A 154 30.46 27.77 19.90
C GLU A 154 29.33 27.19 19.05
N ALA A 155 29.10 27.74 17.87
CA ALA A 155 28.10 27.16 16.95
C ALA A 155 28.51 25.75 16.53
N MET A 156 27.59 24.81 16.61
CA MET A 156 27.83 23.37 16.39
C MET A 156 27.48 22.98 14.94
N ASP A 157 28.31 22.14 14.36
CA ASP A 157 27.98 21.46 13.08
C ASP A 157 26.96 20.35 13.34
N VAL A 158 25.84 20.41 12.64
CA VAL A 158 24.76 19.40 12.74
C VAL A 158 24.60 18.57 11.47
N SER A 159 25.53 18.69 10.51
CA SER A 159 25.46 17.97 9.22
C SER A 159 25.53 16.44 9.36
N GLN A 160 26.07 15.97 10.50
CA GLN A 160 26.21 14.54 10.80
C GLN A 160 25.31 14.10 11.96
N TYR A 161 24.30 14.89 12.35
CA TYR A 161 23.33 14.55 13.39
C TYR A 161 21.91 14.64 12.83
N ASN A 162 21.01 13.84 13.36
CA ASN A 162 19.61 13.83 12.95
C ASN A 162 18.63 13.75 14.12
N GLN A 163 19.14 13.81 15.36
CA GLN A 163 18.32 13.84 16.57
C GLN A 163 18.81 14.91 17.56
N LEU A 164 17.85 15.51 18.25
CA LEU A 164 18.05 16.37 19.39
C LEU A 164 17.25 15.79 20.57
N SER A 165 17.87 15.65 21.73
CA SER A 165 17.25 15.12 22.93
C SER A 165 17.51 15.98 24.16
N VAL A 166 16.58 15.93 25.13
CA VAL A 166 16.73 16.53 26.45
C VAL A 166 16.03 15.67 27.48
N ASP A 167 16.61 15.52 28.65
CA ASP A 167 15.96 14.92 29.82
C ASP A 167 14.99 15.90 30.44
N ILE A 168 13.74 15.49 30.64
CA ILE A 168 12.70 16.26 31.28
C ILE A 168 12.34 15.56 32.60
N ILE A 169 12.46 16.30 33.73
CA ILE A 169 12.06 15.81 35.03
C ILE A 169 10.89 16.67 35.52
N TYR A 170 9.76 16.06 35.82
CA TYR A 170 8.52 16.76 36.08
C TYR A 170 7.64 16.03 37.10
N PRO A 171 6.79 16.74 37.86
CA PRO A 171 5.80 16.09 38.73
C PRO A 171 4.65 15.51 37.93
N ALA A 172 4.10 14.39 38.36
CA ALA A 172 3.03 13.66 37.69
C ALA A 172 1.79 14.51 37.27
N LYS A 173 1.60 15.67 37.94
CA LYS A 173 0.52 16.63 37.60
C LYS A 173 0.72 17.35 36.26
N LEU A 174 1.91 17.29 35.69
CA LEU A 174 2.20 17.88 34.35
C LEU A 174 1.95 16.90 33.20
N LYS A 175 1.53 15.68 33.50
CA LYS A 175 1.21 14.67 32.49
C LYS A 175 0.30 15.21 31.38
N GLY A 176 0.59 14.81 30.13
CA GLY A 176 -0.16 15.26 28.94
C GLY A 176 0.26 16.63 28.41
N SER A 177 1.21 17.31 29.06
CA SER A 177 1.84 18.52 28.50
C SER A 177 2.79 18.16 27.35
N LYS A 178 3.20 19.17 26.58
CA LYS A 178 4.09 18.98 25.43
C LYS A 178 5.44 19.66 25.65
N ILE A 179 6.45 19.12 25.00
CA ILE A 179 7.77 19.73 24.85
C ILE A 179 7.97 20.10 23.40
N LYS A 180 8.49 21.31 23.15
CA LYS A 180 8.82 21.79 21.82
C LYS A 180 10.31 22.12 21.72
N PHE A 181 10.94 21.68 20.65
CA PHE A 181 12.25 22.12 20.24
C PHE A 181 12.15 23.11 19.08
N PHE A 182 12.87 24.21 19.20
CA PHE A 182 13.05 25.17 18.14
C PHE A 182 14.53 25.54 18.02
N ALA A 183 15.09 25.30 16.82
CA ALA A 183 16.38 25.85 16.39
C ALA A 183 16.23 26.26 14.93
N ASP A 184 16.53 27.53 14.60
CA ASP A 184 16.19 28.13 13.32
C ASP A 184 16.79 27.39 12.12
N GLY A 185 15.90 26.90 11.23
CA GLY A 185 16.24 26.13 10.04
C GLY A 185 16.79 24.74 10.30
N ILE A 186 16.70 24.22 11.52
CA ILE A 186 17.12 22.88 11.91
C ILE A 186 15.91 22.08 12.43
N ILE A 187 15.23 22.56 13.46
CA ILE A 187 14.09 21.87 14.06
C ILE A 187 13.01 22.84 14.53
N ASN A 188 11.74 22.48 14.30
CA ASN A 188 10.58 23.17 14.87
C ASN A 188 9.47 22.12 15.08
N LYS A 189 9.61 21.33 16.15
CA LYS A 189 8.71 20.20 16.44
C LYS A 189 8.31 20.17 17.90
N ASP A 190 7.13 19.61 18.19
CA ASP A 190 6.65 19.32 19.55
C ASP A 190 6.18 17.88 19.69
N THR A 191 6.26 17.36 20.92
CA THR A 191 5.71 16.06 21.28
C THR A 191 5.08 16.09 22.65
N THR A 192 4.11 15.21 22.90
CA THR A 192 3.49 15.06 24.22
C THR A 192 4.46 14.35 25.17
N ILE A 193 4.50 14.76 26.45
CA ILE A 193 5.23 14.06 27.52
C ILE A 193 4.49 12.74 27.77
N ASP A 194 5.19 11.63 27.60
CA ASP A 194 4.64 10.30 27.54
C ASP A 194 4.37 9.68 28.91
N ASP A 195 3.49 8.65 28.94
CA ASP A 195 3.17 7.88 30.15
C ASP A 195 4.29 6.93 30.60
N ASP A 196 5.23 6.60 29.72
CA ASP A 196 6.36 5.70 29.96
C ASP A 196 7.51 6.34 30.75
N ALA A 197 7.30 7.52 31.36
CA ALA A 197 8.31 8.20 32.16
C ALA A 197 8.63 7.41 33.43
N GLU A 198 9.94 7.22 33.69
CA GLU A 198 10.48 6.57 34.86
C GLU A 198 10.08 7.33 36.16
N ASP A 199 9.61 6.63 37.14
CA ASP A 199 9.41 7.21 38.49
C ASP A 199 10.75 7.25 39.22
N ILE A 200 11.26 8.45 39.45
CA ILE A 200 12.56 8.68 40.14
C ILE A 200 12.43 9.00 41.64
N GLY A 201 11.21 8.86 42.18
CA GLY A 201 10.93 9.18 43.60
C GLY A 201 10.48 10.63 43.78
N ASP A 202 10.14 10.98 45.04
CA ASP A 202 9.69 12.32 45.46
C ASP A 202 8.51 12.89 44.65
N GLY A 203 7.73 12.02 43.98
CA GLY A 203 6.62 12.39 43.12
C GLY A 203 7.05 12.99 41.77
N LEU A 204 8.30 12.76 41.38
CA LEU A 204 8.89 13.19 40.12
C LEU A 204 9.02 12.01 39.15
N LYS A 205 8.83 12.32 37.88
CA LYS A 205 9.06 11.42 36.74
C LYS A 205 10.14 11.99 35.85
N LYS A 206 10.92 11.10 35.21
CA LYS A 206 11.94 11.45 34.24
C LYS A 206 11.63 10.80 32.87
N VAL A 207 11.79 11.56 31.81
CA VAL A 207 11.72 11.07 30.42
C VAL A 207 12.77 11.78 29.58
N THR A 208 13.44 11.05 28.69
CA THR A 208 14.27 11.64 27.65
C THR A 208 13.39 11.89 26.41
N VAL A 209 13.17 13.16 26.10
CA VAL A 209 12.43 13.56 24.91
C VAL A 209 13.42 13.69 23.75
N THR A 210 13.21 12.91 22.70
CA THR A 210 14.04 12.90 21.49
C THR A 210 13.18 13.24 20.26
N MET A 211 13.67 14.16 19.44
CA MET A 211 13.01 14.53 18.17
C MET A 211 14.00 14.54 17.02
N GLY A 212 13.59 13.92 15.89
CA GLY A 212 14.39 13.88 14.68
C GLY A 212 14.33 15.17 13.87
N PHE A 213 15.42 15.49 13.18
CA PHE A 213 15.50 16.55 12.18
C PHE A 213 16.32 16.09 10.96
N THR A 214 16.16 16.78 9.83
CA THR A 214 16.99 16.50 8.65
C THR A 214 18.37 17.13 8.83
N PRO A 215 19.48 16.40 8.66
CA PRO A 215 20.84 16.95 8.69
C PRO A 215 20.99 18.14 7.76
N THR A 216 21.73 19.15 8.19
CA THR A 216 21.92 20.39 7.44
C THR A 216 23.29 20.99 7.72
N ASP A 217 23.85 21.70 6.73
CA ASP A 217 25.10 22.48 6.89
C ASP A 217 24.91 23.77 7.71
N LYS A 218 23.67 24.07 8.11
CA LYS A 218 23.36 25.21 8.95
C LYS A 218 23.83 24.95 10.37
N PRO A 219 24.74 25.79 10.92
CA PRO A 219 25.27 25.59 12.25
C PRO A 219 24.21 25.85 13.32
N LEU A 220 24.14 24.98 14.34
CA LEU A 220 23.32 25.17 15.52
C LEU A 220 23.90 26.27 16.39
N ARG A 221 23.17 27.36 16.54
CA ARG A 221 23.59 28.53 17.33
C ARG A 221 22.87 28.62 18.68
N ASP A 222 21.67 28.17 18.74
CA ASP A 222 20.88 28.09 19.94
C ASP A 222 19.77 27.04 19.79
N VAL A 223 19.25 26.59 20.95
CA VAL A 223 18.07 25.71 21.05
C VAL A 223 17.11 26.34 22.03
N THR A 224 15.91 26.64 21.59
CA THR A 224 14.81 27.03 22.48
C THR A 224 13.97 25.80 22.82
N ILE A 225 13.75 25.57 24.10
CA ILE A 225 12.86 24.53 24.61
C ILE A 225 11.60 25.19 25.15
N GLY A 226 10.46 24.84 24.55
CA GLY A 226 9.14 25.23 24.98
C GLY A 226 8.53 24.16 25.89
N ILE A 227 8.20 24.52 27.12
CA ILE A 227 7.40 23.69 28.03
C ILE A 227 5.96 24.17 27.87
N ILE A 228 5.08 23.27 27.34
CA ILE A 228 3.75 23.67 26.93
C ILE A 228 2.72 23.12 27.91
N GLY A 229 1.91 24.00 28.48
CA GLY A 229 0.72 23.67 29.24
C GLY A 229 -0.52 23.73 28.36
N SER A 230 -1.36 22.70 28.41
CA SER A 230 -2.65 22.67 27.73
C SER A 230 -3.76 22.49 28.75
N SER A 231 -4.64 23.47 28.87
CA SER A 231 -5.79 23.44 29.80
C SER A 231 -5.42 23.02 31.23
N THR A 232 -4.26 23.46 31.72
CA THR A 232 -3.73 23.11 33.03
C THR A 232 -3.59 24.36 33.91
N SER A 233 -3.81 24.18 35.22
CA SER A 233 -3.52 25.20 36.23
C SER A 233 -2.22 24.89 37.00
N PHE A 234 -1.36 24.03 36.44
CA PHE A 234 -0.13 23.61 37.08
C PHE A 234 0.76 24.80 37.46
N LYS A 235 1.24 24.79 38.68
CA LYS A 235 2.27 25.69 39.21
C LYS A 235 3.30 24.86 39.93
N GLY A 236 4.56 24.96 39.53
CA GLY A 236 5.64 24.18 40.11
C GLY A 236 6.90 24.22 39.25
N ASN A 237 7.78 23.26 39.52
CA ASN A 237 9.06 23.19 38.85
C ASN A 237 9.08 22.03 37.85
N VAL A 238 9.69 22.30 36.71
CA VAL A 238 10.13 21.31 35.73
C VAL A 238 11.65 21.43 35.65
N TYR A 239 12.34 20.32 35.47
CA TYR A 239 13.79 20.35 35.38
C TYR A 239 14.22 19.81 34.02
N LEU A 240 15.27 20.41 33.43
CA LEU A 240 15.90 19.99 32.19
C LEU A 240 17.33 19.58 32.50
N ASP A 241 17.79 18.58 31.73
CA ASP A 241 19.15 18.08 31.79
C ASP A 241 19.53 17.41 30.47
N ASN A 242 20.83 17.17 30.23
CA ASN A 242 21.33 16.38 29.09
C ASN A 242 20.76 16.80 27.74
N LEU A 243 20.97 18.05 27.33
CA LEU A 243 20.64 18.50 25.98
C LEU A 243 21.75 18.01 25.01
N VAL A 244 21.38 17.09 24.09
CA VAL A 244 22.34 16.32 23.30
C VAL A 244 21.91 16.24 21.85
N LEU A 245 22.87 16.41 20.92
CA LEU A 245 22.78 16.00 19.54
C LEU A 245 23.20 14.54 19.39
N SER A 246 22.46 13.75 18.66
CA SER A 246 22.79 12.35 18.41
C SER A 246 22.40 11.94 16.99
N GLN A 247 22.83 10.77 16.60
CA GLN A 247 22.30 10.06 15.45
C GLN A 247 21.21 9.10 15.92
N ALA A 248 20.11 9.05 15.19
CA ALA A 248 19.16 7.97 15.38
C ALA A 248 19.88 6.65 15.08
N ASP A 249 19.78 5.71 15.99
CA ASP A 249 20.16 4.33 15.67
C ASP A 249 19.05 3.75 14.78
N THR A 250 19.15 4.09 13.51
CA THR A 250 18.18 3.65 12.50
C THR A 250 18.33 2.18 12.17
N THR A 251 19.43 1.54 12.60
CA THR A 251 19.67 0.11 12.40
C THR A 251 19.05 -0.74 13.50
N LYS A 252 18.68 -0.15 14.65
CA LYS A 252 18.11 -0.89 15.80
C LYS A 252 16.84 -1.67 15.48
N ASP A 253 16.08 -1.19 14.49
CA ASP A 253 14.81 -1.80 14.06
C ASP A 253 15.00 -2.76 12.87
N PHE A 254 16.26 -2.99 12.45
CA PHE A 254 16.64 -3.85 11.34
C PHE A 254 17.66 -4.90 11.78
N VAL A 255 17.76 -5.98 11.02
CA VAL A 255 18.74 -7.04 11.25
C VAL A 255 19.88 -6.98 10.25
N GLU A 256 21.06 -7.46 10.63
CA GLU A 256 22.19 -7.63 9.73
C GLU A 256 21.84 -8.67 8.63
N ILE A 257 22.17 -8.35 7.39
CA ILE A 257 22.00 -9.26 6.27
C ILE A 257 23.18 -10.22 6.26
N THR A 258 22.95 -11.44 6.69
CA THR A 258 23.97 -12.51 6.80
C THR A 258 23.90 -13.52 5.66
N GLU A 259 22.78 -13.59 4.96
CA GLU A 259 22.58 -14.49 3.83
C GLU A 259 22.91 -13.78 2.51
N THR A 260 23.34 -14.55 1.52
CA THR A 260 23.66 -14.03 0.20
C THR A 260 22.74 -14.67 -0.85
N PRO A 261 22.08 -13.87 -1.71
CA PRO A 261 21.31 -14.42 -2.81
C PRO A 261 22.18 -15.24 -3.76
N GLY A 262 21.71 -16.42 -4.10
CA GLY A 262 22.31 -17.32 -5.08
C GLY A 262 21.99 -16.95 -6.53
N ALA A 263 22.13 -17.90 -7.42
CA ALA A 263 21.83 -17.72 -8.86
C ALA A 263 20.34 -17.85 -9.19
N GLY A 264 19.53 -18.28 -8.23
CA GLY A 264 18.13 -18.65 -8.44
C GLY A 264 17.96 -20.07 -9.01
N SER A 265 16.73 -20.48 -9.27
CA SER A 265 16.36 -21.85 -9.66
C SER A 265 15.47 -21.84 -10.92
N PRO A 266 16.05 -22.12 -12.10
CA PRO A 266 15.29 -22.15 -13.35
C PRO A 266 14.13 -23.16 -13.33
N ALA A 267 13.00 -22.78 -13.91
CA ALA A 267 11.82 -23.63 -14.03
C ALA A 267 12.11 -24.90 -14.85
N ASP A 268 11.74 -26.06 -14.31
CA ASP A 268 11.82 -27.34 -15.03
C ASP A 268 10.61 -27.50 -15.97
N LEU A 269 10.84 -27.31 -17.25
CA LEU A 269 9.83 -27.47 -18.32
C LEU A 269 9.88 -28.86 -18.98
N SER A 270 10.56 -29.83 -18.41
CA SER A 270 10.73 -31.17 -19.01
C SER A 270 9.45 -32.00 -19.03
N GLN A 271 8.49 -31.70 -18.16
CA GLN A 271 7.24 -32.47 -17.99
C GLN A 271 6.00 -31.70 -18.50
N MET A 272 6.11 -31.12 -19.71
CA MET A 272 4.96 -30.43 -20.31
C MET A 272 3.78 -31.38 -20.55
N PRO A 273 2.54 -30.95 -20.29
CA PRO A 273 1.36 -31.77 -20.54
C PRO A 273 1.15 -31.96 -22.05
N SER A 274 0.54 -33.06 -22.46
CA SER A 274 0.17 -33.28 -23.86
C SER A 274 -0.99 -32.38 -24.32
N SER A 275 -1.83 -31.93 -23.38
CA SER A 275 -2.91 -31.00 -23.65
C SER A 275 -3.30 -30.24 -22.38
N VAL A 276 -3.88 -29.06 -22.55
CA VAL A 276 -4.43 -28.22 -21.49
C VAL A 276 -5.88 -27.84 -21.82
N ARG A 277 -6.59 -27.33 -20.85
CA ARG A 277 -7.91 -26.71 -21.03
C ARG A 277 -7.85 -25.23 -20.75
N VAL A 278 -8.59 -24.46 -21.53
CA VAL A 278 -8.79 -23.03 -21.35
C VAL A 278 -10.27 -22.68 -21.46
N SER A 279 -10.70 -21.67 -20.75
CA SER A 279 -12.10 -21.25 -20.74
C SER A 279 -12.50 -20.41 -21.96
N ASP A 280 -11.54 -19.76 -22.63
CA ASP A 280 -11.76 -19.00 -23.86
C ASP A 280 -11.48 -19.86 -25.10
N ALA A 281 -12.49 -20.06 -25.94
CA ALA A 281 -12.36 -20.81 -27.20
C ALA A 281 -11.43 -20.12 -28.23
N ASN A 282 -11.24 -18.82 -28.09
CA ASN A 282 -10.37 -18.01 -28.95
C ASN A 282 -9.07 -17.60 -28.24
N ALA A 283 -8.71 -18.28 -27.12
CA ALA A 283 -7.54 -17.94 -26.34
C ALA A 283 -6.30 -17.70 -27.21
N ALA A 284 -5.63 -16.57 -26.99
CA ALA A 284 -4.39 -16.22 -27.68
C ALA A 284 -3.29 -17.24 -27.39
N ASP A 285 -2.28 -17.32 -28.28
CA ASP A 285 -1.13 -18.22 -28.10
C ASP A 285 -0.46 -18.00 -26.75
N SER A 286 -0.34 -16.76 -26.28
CA SER A 286 0.23 -16.42 -24.98
C SER A 286 -0.58 -16.96 -23.81
N ALA A 287 -1.92 -16.91 -23.87
CA ALA A 287 -2.78 -17.47 -22.82
C ALA A 287 -2.72 -19.01 -22.80
N ARG A 288 -2.71 -19.65 -23.99
CA ARG A 288 -2.52 -21.11 -24.08
C ARG A 288 -1.15 -21.55 -23.57
N ALA A 289 -0.10 -20.78 -23.89
CA ALA A 289 1.25 -21.01 -23.39
C ALA A 289 1.29 -20.89 -21.86
N LEU A 290 0.62 -19.89 -21.28
CA LEU A 290 0.55 -19.72 -19.83
C LEU A 290 -0.20 -20.89 -19.16
N ALA A 291 -1.31 -21.34 -19.73
CA ALA A 291 -2.00 -22.53 -19.24
C ALA A 291 -1.10 -23.78 -19.28
N ALA A 292 -0.34 -23.98 -20.36
CA ALA A 292 0.61 -25.07 -20.46
C ALA A 292 1.74 -24.96 -19.45
N TYR A 293 2.26 -23.75 -19.24
CA TYR A 293 3.32 -23.48 -18.26
C TYR A 293 2.89 -23.78 -16.83
N LEU A 294 1.76 -23.23 -16.41
CA LEU A 294 1.24 -23.47 -15.05
C LEU A 294 0.90 -24.96 -14.83
N ASN A 295 0.36 -25.65 -15.84
CA ASN A 295 0.14 -27.10 -15.75
C ASN A 295 1.46 -27.89 -15.67
N THR A 296 2.53 -27.42 -16.30
CA THR A 296 3.87 -28.03 -16.16
C THR A 296 4.35 -27.91 -14.71
N LEU A 297 4.24 -26.71 -14.13
CA LEU A 297 4.67 -26.46 -12.74
C LEU A 297 3.84 -27.23 -11.72
N MET A 298 2.53 -27.43 -11.94
CA MET A 298 1.69 -28.30 -11.08
C MET A 298 2.23 -29.73 -10.95
N ASN A 299 2.99 -30.20 -11.92
CA ASN A 299 3.58 -31.53 -11.95
C ASN A 299 5.09 -31.52 -11.67
N SER A 300 5.61 -30.41 -11.23
CA SER A 300 7.00 -30.22 -10.81
C SER A 300 7.10 -30.05 -9.29
N ASP A 301 8.31 -30.05 -8.76
CA ASP A 301 8.59 -29.73 -7.37
C ASP A 301 8.89 -28.23 -7.17
N GLN A 302 8.35 -27.35 -8.05
CA GLN A 302 8.66 -25.92 -8.08
C GLN A 302 7.39 -25.06 -8.03
N VAL A 303 7.51 -23.90 -7.42
CA VAL A 303 6.42 -22.94 -7.22
C VAL A 303 6.90 -21.52 -7.55
N LEU A 304 6.12 -20.76 -8.33
CA LEU A 304 6.38 -19.35 -8.59
C LEU A 304 6.08 -18.51 -7.34
N PHE A 305 7.06 -17.71 -6.93
CA PHE A 305 6.85 -16.66 -5.95
C PHE A 305 6.19 -15.46 -6.61
N GLY A 306 5.08 -14.99 -6.07
CA GLY A 306 4.39 -13.80 -6.53
C GLY A 306 4.43 -12.67 -5.50
N HIS A 307 4.48 -11.41 -6.00
CA HIS A 307 4.38 -10.22 -5.17
C HIS A 307 3.52 -9.16 -5.86
N GLN A 308 2.55 -8.63 -5.11
CA GLN A 308 1.68 -7.56 -5.60
C GLN A 308 2.44 -6.24 -5.68
N ASN A 309 2.27 -5.50 -6.77
CA ASN A 309 2.91 -4.21 -7.04
C ASN A 309 4.45 -4.23 -7.05
N ASP A 310 5.10 -5.37 -7.27
CA ASP A 310 6.53 -5.60 -7.13
C ASP A 310 7.41 -4.57 -7.86
N VAL A 311 7.16 -4.35 -9.16
CA VAL A 311 7.97 -3.40 -9.96
C VAL A 311 7.41 -1.98 -9.99
N SER A 312 6.29 -1.72 -9.33
CA SER A 312 5.63 -0.42 -9.32
C SER A 312 5.72 0.31 -7.98
N ARG A 313 6.05 -0.41 -6.91
CA ARG A 313 6.20 0.13 -5.55
C ARG A 313 7.34 -0.53 -4.79
N SER A 314 7.95 0.23 -3.89
CA SER A 314 8.97 -0.26 -2.96
C SER A 314 8.90 0.51 -1.65
N VAL A 315 9.29 -0.11 -0.56
CA VAL A 315 9.58 0.55 0.72
C VAL A 315 10.93 1.23 0.64
N ASN A 316 11.94 0.53 0.09
CA ASN A 316 13.24 1.13 -0.16
C ASN A 316 13.16 2.04 -1.41
N PRO A 317 13.25 3.39 -1.27
CA PRO A 317 13.17 4.29 -2.41
C PRO A 317 14.36 4.18 -3.39
N GLN A 318 15.43 3.48 -3.00
CA GLN A 318 16.59 3.21 -3.85
C GLN A 318 16.45 1.91 -4.67
N ALA A 319 15.42 1.10 -4.40
CA ALA A 319 15.17 -0.13 -5.14
C ALA A 319 14.79 0.19 -6.60
N SER A 320 15.55 -0.31 -7.57
CA SER A 320 15.40 0.04 -8.99
C SER A 320 14.21 -0.66 -9.67
N LEU A 321 13.87 -1.87 -9.22
CA LEU A 321 12.77 -2.71 -9.74
C LEU A 321 11.92 -3.30 -8.61
N GLY A 322 11.82 -2.60 -7.48
CA GLY A 322 11.10 -3.06 -6.30
C GLY A 322 11.97 -3.74 -5.25
N ASP A 323 11.38 -3.98 -4.08
CA ASP A 323 12.10 -4.52 -2.91
C ASP A 323 12.58 -5.95 -3.13
N VAL A 324 11.81 -6.79 -3.84
CA VAL A 324 12.21 -8.17 -4.16
C VAL A 324 13.48 -8.19 -5.00
N TYR A 325 13.54 -7.35 -6.04
CA TYR A 325 14.73 -7.23 -6.88
C TYR A 325 15.93 -6.72 -6.11
N ASP A 326 15.75 -5.73 -5.24
CA ASP A 326 16.83 -5.18 -4.43
C ASP A 326 17.41 -6.24 -3.48
N VAL A 327 16.57 -7.11 -2.92
CA VAL A 327 17.01 -8.19 -2.01
C VAL A 327 17.63 -9.36 -2.75
N THR A 328 17.05 -9.82 -3.87
CA THR A 328 17.41 -11.10 -4.52
C THR A 328 18.17 -10.95 -5.83
N GLY A 329 18.12 -9.79 -6.47
CA GLY A 329 18.63 -9.58 -7.84
C GLY A 329 17.65 -10.00 -8.94
N GLN A 330 16.46 -10.49 -8.60
CA GLN A 330 15.39 -10.85 -9.52
C GLN A 330 14.04 -10.26 -9.06
N VAL A 331 13.17 -9.94 -9.99
CA VAL A 331 11.77 -9.61 -9.67
C VAL A 331 11.00 -10.86 -9.26
N SER A 332 9.83 -10.74 -8.68
CA SER A 332 8.95 -11.88 -8.40
C SER A 332 8.60 -12.67 -9.66
N GLY A 333 8.34 -13.97 -9.54
CA GLY A 333 7.93 -14.84 -10.65
C GLY A 333 6.50 -14.52 -11.14
N VAL A 334 5.64 -13.99 -10.26
CA VAL A 334 4.33 -13.43 -10.61
C VAL A 334 4.28 -11.98 -10.15
N PHE A 335 4.12 -11.07 -11.10
CA PHE A 335 3.89 -9.65 -10.84
C PHE A 335 2.39 -9.40 -10.71
N GLY A 336 1.93 -9.10 -9.49
CA GLY A 336 0.57 -8.63 -9.25
C GLY A 336 0.46 -7.13 -9.54
N ILE A 337 -0.62 -6.74 -10.22
CA ILE A 337 -1.05 -5.35 -10.37
C ILE A 337 -2.55 -5.29 -10.13
N ASP A 338 -3.05 -4.20 -9.58
CA ASP A 338 -4.48 -4.03 -9.37
C ASP A 338 -5.11 -3.07 -10.38
N SER A 339 -6.39 -3.22 -10.63
CA SER A 339 -7.16 -2.28 -11.46
C SER A 339 -7.19 -0.85 -10.90
N LEU A 340 -6.89 -0.66 -9.62
CA LEU A 340 -6.64 0.67 -9.01
C LEU A 340 -5.45 1.39 -9.68
N ALA A 341 -4.53 0.67 -10.27
CA ALA A 341 -3.44 1.27 -11.04
C ALA A 341 -3.97 2.07 -12.25
N VAL A 342 -4.98 1.56 -12.97
CA VAL A 342 -5.57 2.29 -14.11
C VAL A 342 -6.46 3.46 -13.68
N THR A 343 -6.87 3.52 -12.41
CA THR A 343 -7.57 4.69 -11.84
C THR A 343 -6.63 5.78 -11.33
N GLY A 344 -5.32 5.54 -11.35
CA GLY A 344 -4.29 6.44 -10.84
C GLY A 344 -4.01 6.30 -9.34
N SER A 345 -4.73 5.44 -8.63
CA SER A 345 -4.55 5.27 -7.19
C SER A 345 -3.24 4.57 -6.83
N GLU A 346 -2.75 3.64 -7.65
CA GLU A 346 -1.58 2.83 -7.33
C GLU A 346 -0.39 2.98 -8.27
N ALA A 347 -0.61 3.25 -9.55
CA ALA A 347 0.46 3.38 -10.53
C ALA A 347 0.91 4.83 -10.77
N GLY A 348 0.30 5.78 -10.06
CA GLY A 348 0.53 7.20 -10.29
C GLY A 348 0.01 7.68 -11.66
N GLY A 349 0.39 8.90 -12.02
CA GLY A 349 -0.06 9.57 -13.23
C GLY A 349 -0.82 10.85 -12.87
N SER A 350 -0.92 11.77 -13.85
CA SER A 350 -1.62 13.04 -13.67
C SER A 350 -3.08 13.02 -14.20
N ASP A 351 -3.44 11.94 -14.91
CA ASP A 351 -4.74 11.74 -15.54
C ASP A 351 -4.96 10.25 -15.89
N ALA A 352 -6.16 9.91 -16.36
CA ALA A 352 -6.52 8.55 -16.72
C ALA A 352 -5.60 7.93 -17.80
N ALA A 353 -5.17 8.73 -18.78
CA ALA A 353 -4.33 8.24 -19.87
C ALA A 353 -2.92 7.88 -19.36
N SER A 354 -2.32 8.74 -18.51
CA SER A 354 -1.01 8.47 -17.92
C SER A 354 -1.04 7.33 -16.92
N ALA A 355 -2.12 7.19 -16.12
CA ALA A 355 -2.30 6.06 -15.22
C ALA A 355 -2.36 4.72 -15.97
N LEU A 356 -3.14 4.66 -17.06
CA LEU A 356 -3.19 3.49 -17.92
C LEU A 356 -1.82 3.19 -18.55
N ALA A 357 -1.15 4.22 -19.08
CA ALA A 357 0.17 4.07 -19.69
C ALA A 357 1.22 3.55 -18.71
N ASN A 358 1.21 4.04 -17.47
CA ASN A 358 2.08 3.56 -16.38
C ASN A 358 1.79 2.09 -16.08
N SER A 359 0.52 1.71 -15.94
CA SER A 359 0.11 0.33 -15.65
C SER A 359 0.60 -0.64 -16.72
N VAL A 360 0.47 -0.26 -18.00
CA VAL A 360 1.00 -1.03 -19.14
C VAL A 360 2.54 -1.10 -19.10
N ALA A 361 3.21 0.01 -18.75
CA ALA A 361 4.66 0.07 -18.68
C ALA A 361 5.22 -0.84 -17.58
N TYR A 362 4.64 -0.82 -16.38
CA TYR A 362 5.03 -1.71 -15.28
C TYR A 362 4.85 -3.18 -15.65
N SER A 363 3.71 -3.54 -16.23
CA SER A 363 3.45 -4.92 -16.67
C SER A 363 4.43 -5.39 -17.76
N LYS A 364 4.79 -4.52 -18.71
CA LYS A 364 5.82 -4.81 -19.72
C LYS A 364 7.21 -4.93 -19.10
N THR A 365 7.53 -4.10 -18.10
CA THR A 365 8.79 -4.17 -17.38
C THR A 365 8.90 -5.49 -16.61
N ALA A 366 7.85 -5.88 -15.89
CA ALA A 366 7.79 -7.16 -15.19
C ALA A 366 7.98 -8.35 -16.16
N ALA A 367 7.24 -8.35 -17.27
CA ALA A 367 7.35 -9.39 -18.30
C ALA A 367 8.74 -9.45 -18.95
N ALA A 368 9.38 -8.30 -19.21
CA ALA A 368 10.74 -8.22 -19.73
C ALA A 368 11.78 -8.81 -18.76
N ASN A 369 11.48 -8.82 -17.46
CA ASN A 369 12.28 -9.48 -16.42
C ASN A 369 11.78 -10.90 -16.10
N GLY A 370 10.88 -11.45 -16.92
CA GLY A 370 10.42 -12.84 -16.87
C GLY A 370 9.16 -13.09 -16.03
N ALA A 371 8.63 -12.11 -15.31
CA ALA A 371 7.46 -12.28 -14.44
C ALA A 371 6.16 -12.51 -15.24
N ILE A 372 5.29 -13.36 -14.71
CA ILE A 372 3.91 -13.56 -15.19
C ILE A 372 3.02 -12.46 -14.61
N VAL A 373 2.18 -11.84 -15.43
CA VAL A 373 1.29 -10.75 -14.99
C VAL A 373 -0.01 -11.31 -14.40
N SER A 374 -0.36 -10.84 -13.19
CA SER A 374 -1.65 -11.09 -12.53
C SER A 374 -2.37 -9.77 -12.26
N LEU A 375 -3.64 -9.65 -12.70
CA LEU A 375 -4.46 -8.46 -12.50
C LEU A 375 -5.57 -8.75 -11.50
N SER A 376 -5.45 -8.21 -10.28
CA SER A 376 -6.56 -8.15 -9.33
C SER A 376 -7.45 -6.94 -9.62
N MET A 377 -8.72 -6.98 -9.19
CA MET A 377 -9.64 -5.91 -9.50
C MET A 377 -10.40 -5.43 -8.25
N HIS A 378 -9.88 -4.38 -7.61
CA HIS A 378 -10.62 -3.60 -6.62
C HIS A 378 -11.40 -2.49 -7.33
N MET A 379 -12.58 -2.85 -7.82
CA MET A 379 -13.38 -1.96 -8.64
C MET A 379 -14.15 -0.94 -7.78
N PRO A 380 -14.33 0.31 -8.27
CA PRO A 380 -15.17 1.28 -7.58
C PRO A 380 -16.64 0.82 -7.56
N ASN A 381 -17.41 1.29 -6.60
CA ASN A 381 -18.87 1.25 -6.71
C ASN A 381 -19.29 2.18 -7.86
N PHE A 382 -19.97 1.65 -8.86
CA PHE A 382 -20.28 2.36 -10.11
C PHE A 382 -21.31 3.48 -9.98
N SER A 383 -21.88 3.68 -8.79
CA SER A 383 -22.65 4.86 -8.42
C SER A 383 -21.82 5.97 -7.74
N SER A 384 -20.49 5.76 -7.59
CA SER A 384 -19.59 6.70 -6.92
C SER A 384 -19.60 8.08 -7.60
N SER A 385 -19.66 9.14 -6.79
CA SER A 385 -19.55 10.52 -7.27
C SER A 385 -18.16 10.90 -7.77
N LYS A 386 -17.13 10.05 -7.54
CA LYS A 386 -15.79 10.25 -8.12
C LYS A 386 -15.72 9.87 -9.60
N ILE A 387 -16.67 9.06 -10.08
CA ILE A 387 -16.74 8.72 -11.51
C ILE A 387 -17.28 9.94 -12.26
N VAL A 388 -16.48 10.46 -13.18
CA VAL A 388 -16.82 11.64 -13.95
C VAL A 388 -17.44 11.26 -15.29
N ASN A 389 -18.66 11.71 -15.54
CA ASN A 389 -19.28 11.64 -16.87
C ASN A 389 -18.86 12.89 -17.66
N ASN A 390 -18.05 12.69 -18.68
CA ASN A 390 -17.50 13.74 -19.54
C ASN A 390 -18.57 14.29 -20.51
N SER A 391 -18.36 15.51 -21.00
CA SER A 391 -19.27 16.16 -21.94
C SER A 391 -19.43 15.46 -23.30
N ASP A 392 -18.53 14.56 -23.63
CA ASP A 392 -18.56 13.72 -24.85
C ASP A 392 -19.26 12.37 -24.63
N GLY A 393 -19.77 12.13 -23.41
CA GLY A 393 -20.45 10.88 -23.05
C GLY A 393 -19.54 9.76 -22.60
N THR A 394 -18.23 9.98 -22.48
CA THR A 394 -17.29 9.02 -21.90
C THR A 394 -17.25 9.12 -20.38
N TYR A 395 -16.74 8.08 -19.71
CA TYR A 395 -16.57 8.06 -18.26
C TYR A 395 -15.08 8.05 -17.89
N SER A 396 -14.72 8.80 -16.86
CA SER A 396 -13.39 8.74 -16.25
C SER A 396 -13.48 8.15 -14.84
N PHE A 397 -12.64 7.18 -14.56
CA PHE A 397 -12.49 6.51 -13.27
C PHE A 397 -11.23 6.99 -12.52
N TYR A 398 -10.54 7.97 -13.07
CA TYR A 398 -9.35 8.56 -12.46
C TYR A 398 -9.71 9.23 -11.13
N GLY A 399 -8.96 8.86 -10.07
CA GLY A 399 -9.21 9.32 -8.70
C GLY A 399 -10.15 8.42 -7.87
N CYS A 400 -10.71 7.35 -8.46
CA CYS A 400 -11.32 6.29 -7.66
C CYS A 400 -10.23 5.51 -6.92
N ASP A 401 -10.51 5.11 -5.68
CA ASP A 401 -9.56 4.40 -4.83
C ASP A 401 -10.21 3.18 -4.15
N PHE A 402 -9.44 2.50 -3.31
CA PHE A 402 -9.87 1.30 -2.60
C PHE A 402 -11.12 1.49 -1.73
N SER A 403 -11.40 2.70 -1.27
CA SER A 403 -12.57 2.95 -0.40
C SER A 403 -13.89 2.68 -1.10
N GLU A 404 -13.99 2.93 -2.42
CA GLU A 404 -15.20 2.68 -3.19
C GLU A 404 -15.50 1.20 -3.37
N SER A 405 -14.50 0.32 -3.38
CA SER A 405 -14.73 -1.12 -3.44
C SER A 405 -15.44 -1.65 -2.17
N LYS A 406 -15.31 -0.91 -1.06
CA LYS A 406 -15.96 -1.18 0.23
C LYS A 406 -17.28 -0.41 0.42
N ASP A 407 -17.74 0.34 -0.58
CA ASP A 407 -19.03 1.03 -0.49
C ASP A 407 -20.21 0.06 -0.66
N LEU A 408 -20.83 -0.27 0.44
CA LEU A 408 -21.98 -1.19 0.54
C LEU A 408 -23.31 -0.44 0.63
N SER A 409 -23.35 0.84 0.30
CA SER A 409 -24.51 1.71 0.50
C SER A 409 -25.72 1.37 -0.37
N ASN A 410 -25.53 0.57 -1.43
CA ASN A 410 -26.58 0.21 -2.38
C ASN A 410 -26.39 -1.21 -2.94
N ASP A 411 -27.42 -1.72 -3.65
CA ASP A 411 -27.39 -3.00 -4.37
C ASP A 411 -26.86 -2.80 -5.81
N ILE A 412 -25.58 -2.41 -5.93
CA ILE A 412 -24.98 -2.01 -7.20
C ILE A 412 -24.91 -3.16 -8.22
N VAL A 413 -24.75 -4.40 -7.76
CA VAL A 413 -24.57 -5.55 -8.65
C VAL A 413 -25.71 -5.72 -9.62
N LYS A 414 -26.96 -5.57 -9.16
CA LYS A 414 -28.12 -5.62 -10.06
C LYS A 414 -28.18 -4.47 -11.04
N GLN A 415 -27.65 -3.32 -10.64
CA GLN A 415 -27.72 -2.09 -11.42
C GLN A 415 -26.65 -2.04 -12.52
N ILE A 416 -25.57 -2.80 -12.39
CA ILE A 416 -24.50 -2.88 -13.42
C ILE A 416 -24.69 -4.04 -14.40
N LEU A 417 -25.61 -4.95 -14.15
CA LEU A 417 -25.99 -5.99 -15.10
C LEU A 417 -26.85 -5.41 -16.26
N PRO A 418 -26.95 -6.10 -17.40
CA PRO A 418 -27.73 -5.65 -18.54
C PRO A 418 -29.15 -5.22 -18.18
N GLY A 419 -29.52 -3.99 -18.56
CA GLY A 419 -30.80 -3.36 -18.20
C GLY A 419 -30.81 -2.59 -16.90
N GLY A 420 -29.73 -2.66 -16.11
CA GLY A 420 -29.56 -1.82 -14.91
C GLY A 420 -29.11 -0.40 -15.22
N GLU A 421 -29.33 0.51 -14.28
CA GLU A 421 -29.07 1.95 -14.43
C GLU A 421 -27.60 2.27 -14.69
N TYR A 422 -26.67 1.53 -14.07
CA TYR A 422 -25.22 1.75 -14.16
C TYR A 422 -24.51 0.75 -15.09
N ASN A 423 -25.24 0.01 -15.93
CA ASN A 423 -24.63 -0.93 -16.87
C ASN A 423 -23.67 -0.26 -17.85
N GLU A 424 -24.05 0.93 -18.35
CA GLU A 424 -23.21 1.70 -19.27
C GLU A 424 -21.91 2.17 -18.59
N VAL A 425 -21.99 2.60 -17.32
CA VAL A 425 -20.81 2.99 -16.54
C VAL A 425 -19.89 1.78 -16.31
N PHE A 426 -20.47 0.62 -15.99
CA PHE A 426 -19.68 -0.60 -15.80
C PHE A 426 -19.00 -1.08 -17.07
N THR A 427 -19.69 -1.06 -18.21
CA THR A 427 -19.08 -1.46 -19.49
C THR A 427 -17.99 -0.48 -19.92
N ALA A 428 -18.16 0.83 -19.68
CA ALA A 428 -17.11 1.81 -19.91
C ALA A 428 -15.85 1.55 -19.05
N TYR A 429 -16.03 1.07 -17.81
CA TYR A 429 -14.90 0.63 -16.99
C TYR A 429 -14.22 -0.61 -17.58
N LEU A 430 -15.01 -1.59 -18.01
CA LEU A 430 -14.47 -2.78 -18.67
C LEU A 430 -13.73 -2.44 -19.97
N ASP A 431 -14.13 -1.38 -20.70
CA ASP A 431 -13.40 -0.89 -21.87
C ASP A 431 -11.99 -0.40 -21.51
N VAL A 432 -11.82 0.28 -20.35
CA VAL A 432 -10.49 0.68 -19.88
C VAL A 432 -9.62 -0.54 -19.55
N ILE A 433 -10.20 -1.56 -18.91
CA ILE A 433 -9.50 -2.82 -18.63
C ILE A 433 -9.19 -3.58 -19.93
N ALA A 434 -10.09 -3.55 -20.89
CA ALA A 434 -9.89 -4.16 -22.20
C ALA A 434 -8.78 -3.45 -23.00
N ASP A 435 -8.66 -2.13 -22.91
CA ASP A 435 -7.55 -1.38 -23.51
C ASP A 435 -6.22 -1.77 -22.88
N TYR A 436 -6.13 -1.80 -21.52
CA TYR A 436 -4.95 -2.31 -20.82
C TYR A 436 -4.55 -3.71 -21.30
N ALA A 437 -5.50 -4.66 -21.29
CA ALA A 437 -5.24 -6.05 -21.65
C ALA A 437 -4.88 -6.20 -23.15
N SER A 438 -5.51 -5.42 -24.04
CA SER A 438 -5.22 -5.43 -25.48
C SER A 438 -3.81 -4.93 -25.81
N GLN A 439 -3.31 -3.93 -25.08
CA GLN A 439 -1.94 -3.44 -25.23
C GLN A 439 -0.90 -4.48 -24.78
N LEU A 440 -1.22 -5.30 -23.78
CA LEU A 440 -0.41 -6.45 -23.37
C LEU A 440 -0.56 -7.61 -24.33
N GLN A 441 -1.77 -7.88 -24.85
CA GLN A 441 -2.01 -8.88 -25.89
C GLN A 441 -1.17 -8.61 -27.15
N ALA A 442 -1.13 -7.34 -27.58
CA ALA A 442 -0.31 -6.92 -28.72
C ALA A 442 1.21 -7.11 -28.48
N ALA A 443 1.64 -7.13 -27.21
CA ALA A 443 3.00 -7.42 -26.79
C ALA A 443 3.25 -8.92 -26.52
N GLY A 444 2.26 -9.80 -26.73
CA GLY A 444 2.37 -11.23 -26.44
C GLY A 444 2.39 -11.59 -24.95
N ILE A 445 1.92 -10.71 -24.10
CA ILE A 445 1.92 -10.88 -22.63
C ILE A 445 0.54 -11.39 -22.19
N PRO A 446 0.45 -12.60 -21.58
CA PRO A 446 -0.79 -13.11 -21.00
C PRO A 446 -1.02 -12.52 -19.61
N ILE A 447 -2.28 -12.53 -19.17
CA ILE A 447 -2.70 -12.01 -17.87
C ILE A 447 -3.54 -13.05 -17.12
N MET A 448 -3.25 -13.30 -15.86
CA MET A 448 -4.17 -13.98 -14.94
C MET A 448 -5.10 -12.89 -14.36
N ILE A 449 -6.36 -12.85 -14.82
CA ILE A 449 -7.33 -11.84 -14.37
C ILE A 449 -8.16 -12.36 -13.20
N ARG A 450 -8.20 -11.61 -12.10
CA ARG A 450 -8.86 -11.98 -10.85
C ARG A 450 -9.92 -10.93 -10.44
N PRO A 451 -11.08 -10.91 -11.11
CA PRO A 451 -12.18 -10.03 -10.75
C PRO A 451 -12.98 -10.60 -9.59
N PHE A 452 -13.65 -9.75 -8.83
CA PHE A 452 -14.63 -10.13 -7.77
C PHE A 452 -14.09 -11.14 -6.77
N HIS A 453 -12.82 -11.05 -6.43
CA HIS A 453 -12.16 -11.90 -5.44
C HIS A 453 -12.73 -11.68 -4.03
N GLU A 454 -12.42 -12.59 -3.10
CA GLU A 454 -12.91 -12.57 -1.72
C GLU A 454 -14.44 -12.46 -1.59
N ASN A 455 -15.16 -12.96 -2.58
CA ASN A 455 -16.61 -12.83 -2.69
C ASN A 455 -17.41 -13.53 -1.58
N THR A 456 -16.78 -14.39 -0.78
CA THR A 456 -17.38 -15.01 0.39
C THR A 456 -17.32 -14.12 1.64
N GLY A 457 -16.51 -13.03 1.59
CA GLY A 457 -16.49 -11.96 2.59
C GLY A 457 -17.61 -10.93 2.39
N SER A 458 -17.78 -10.07 3.40
CA SER A 458 -18.85 -9.05 3.41
C SER A 458 -18.33 -7.62 3.27
N TRP A 459 -17.06 -7.44 2.89
CA TRP A 459 -16.41 -6.11 2.85
C TRP A 459 -16.38 -5.44 1.50
N PHE A 460 -16.62 -6.16 0.41
CA PHE A 460 -16.71 -5.61 -0.94
C PHE A 460 -18.14 -5.62 -1.47
N TRP A 461 -18.52 -4.66 -2.31
CA TRP A 461 -19.88 -4.56 -2.87
C TRP A 461 -20.29 -5.79 -3.71
N TRP A 462 -19.33 -6.55 -4.23
CA TRP A 462 -19.60 -7.83 -4.93
C TRP A 462 -19.63 -9.04 -3.99
N GLY A 463 -19.47 -8.83 -2.67
CA GLY A 463 -19.30 -9.90 -1.68
C GLY A 463 -20.58 -10.68 -1.33
N SER A 464 -20.54 -11.31 -0.16
CA SER A 464 -21.52 -12.30 0.31
C SER A 464 -22.94 -11.78 0.57
N MET A 465 -23.15 -10.44 0.53
CA MET A 465 -24.51 -9.86 0.54
C MET A 465 -25.27 -10.14 -0.75
N ASN A 466 -24.59 -10.51 -1.83
CA ASN A 466 -25.22 -10.90 -3.09
C ASN A 466 -25.61 -12.38 -3.08
N THR A 467 -26.68 -12.72 -3.79
CA THR A 467 -26.98 -14.12 -4.00
C THR A 467 -25.93 -14.78 -4.89
N ALA A 468 -25.71 -16.08 -4.73
CA ALA A 468 -24.79 -16.83 -5.57
C ALA A 468 -25.10 -16.66 -7.07
N GLU A 469 -26.37 -16.63 -7.45
CA GLU A 469 -26.78 -16.49 -8.85
C GLU A 469 -26.47 -15.08 -9.41
N THR A 470 -26.68 -14.04 -8.60
CA THR A 470 -26.34 -12.66 -8.99
C THR A 470 -24.83 -12.51 -9.19
N TYR A 471 -24.02 -13.05 -8.27
CA TYR A 471 -22.58 -13.06 -8.40
C TYR A 471 -22.09 -13.82 -9.65
N LYS A 472 -22.63 -15.04 -9.87
CA LYS A 472 -22.28 -15.83 -11.06
C LYS A 472 -22.63 -15.10 -12.35
N SER A 473 -23.78 -14.43 -12.39
CA SER A 473 -24.19 -13.61 -13.54
C SER A 473 -23.24 -12.46 -13.80
N LEU A 474 -22.80 -11.77 -12.75
CA LEU A 474 -21.83 -10.69 -12.84
C LEU A 474 -20.49 -11.18 -13.41
N TYR A 475 -19.95 -12.26 -12.87
CA TYR A 475 -18.68 -12.84 -13.31
C TYR A 475 -18.76 -13.28 -14.80
N ARG A 476 -19.82 -13.98 -15.17
CA ARG A 476 -20.05 -14.46 -16.54
C ARG A 476 -20.19 -13.29 -17.51
N TYR A 477 -21.00 -12.31 -17.16
CA TYR A 477 -21.18 -11.11 -17.98
C TYR A 477 -19.86 -10.36 -18.22
N THR A 478 -19.05 -10.22 -17.19
CA THR A 478 -17.73 -9.58 -17.29
C THR A 478 -16.83 -10.32 -18.28
N LYS A 479 -16.73 -11.66 -18.13
CA LYS A 479 -15.94 -12.48 -19.07
C LYS A 479 -16.43 -12.39 -20.50
N ASP A 480 -17.74 -12.57 -20.71
CA ASP A 480 -18.34 -12.50 -22.04
C ASP A 480 -18.11 -11.14 -22.69
N TYR A 481 -18.18 -10.04 -21.91
CA TYR A 481 -17.91 -8.70 -22.39
C TYR A 481 -16.44 -8.53 -22.83
N MET A 482 -15.49 -8.97 -22.04
CA MET A 482 -14.05 -8.89 -22.36
C MET A 482 -13.72 -9.70 -23.62
N GLU A 483 -14.27 -10.91 -23.77
CA GLU A 483 -14.09 -11.71 -24.98
C GLU A 483 -14.71 -11.05 -26.22
N GLN A 484 -15.90 -10.44 -26.09
CA GLN A 484 -16.54 -9.69 -27.17
C GLN A 484 -15.77 -8.44 -27.57
N SER A 485 -15.04 -7.84 -26.65
CA SER A 485 -14.11 -6.73 -26.91
C SER A 485 -12.80 -7.17 -27.57
N GLY A 486 -12.63 -8.46 -27.87
CA GLY A 486 -11.47 -9.01 -28.57
C GLY A 486 -10.26 -9.28 -27.69
N VAL A 487 -10.45 -9.34 -26.38
CA VAL A 487 -9.40 -9.64 -25.40
C VAL A 487 -9.35 -11.15 -25.16
N HIS A 488 -8.28 -11.79 -25.59
CA HIS A 488 -8.12 -13.25 -25.60
C HIS A 488 -6.81 -13.74 -24.96
N ASN A 489 -6.06 -12.84 -24.30
CA ASN A 489 -4.81 -13.15 -23.58
C ASN A 489 -5.03 -13.38 -22.09
N LEU A 490 -6.27 -13.67 -21.66
CA LEU A 490 -6.64 -13.81 -20.27
C LEU A 490 -6.79 -15.26 -19.84
N LEU A 491 -6.29 -15.60 -18.62
CA LEU A 491 -6.73 -16.75 -17.84
C LEU A 491 -7.54 -16.24 -16.64
N TRP A 492 -8.75 -16.79 -16.47
CA TRP A 492 -9.74 -16.31 -15.51
C TRP A 492 -9.60 -17.00 -14.17
N VAL A 493 -9.44 -16.22 -13.10
CA VAL A 493 -9.21 -16.67 -11.73
C VAL A 493 -10.48 -16.50 -10.90
N TYR A 494 -10.93 -17.56 -10.25
CA TYR A 494 -11.95 -17.53 -9.20
C TYR A 494 -11.27 -17.68 -7.84
N SER A 495 -11.41 -16.69 -6.95
CA SER A 495 -10.67 -16.59 -5.69
C SER A 495 -11.55 -16.10 -4.53
N PRO A 496 -12.30 -16.98 -3.86
CA PRO A 496 -12.97 -16.64 -2.61
C PRO A 496 -11.96 -16.48 -1.47
N ASN A 497 -12.36 -15.81 -0.38
CA ASN A 497 -11.50 -15.74 0.80
C ASN A 497 -11.46 -17.08 1.57
N GLY A 498 -10.30 -17.39 2.12
CA GLY A 498 -10.05 -18.53 2.99
C GLY A 498 -10.35 -18.26 4.48
N PRO A 499 -10.25 -19.30 5.32
CA PRO A 499 -9.95 -20.69 4.95
C PRO A 499 -11.12 -21.38 4.27
N VAL A 500 -10.83 -22.29 3.33
CA VAL A 500 -11.84 -23.12 2.67
C VAL A 500 -12.08 -24.37 3.51
N THR A 501 -13.33 -24.59 3.91
CA THR A 501 -13.69 -25.68 4.83
C THR A 501 -14.32 -26.89 4.13
N SER A 502 -14.82 -26.75 2.91
CA SER A 502 -15.41 -27.84 2.13
C SER A 502 -15.54 -27.49 0.65
N GLU A 503 -15.61 -28.51 -0.21
CA GLU A 503 -15.93 -28.33 -1.64
C GLU A 503 -17.27 -27.61 -1.85
N ALA A 504 -18.32 -27.96 -1.10
CA ALA A 504 -19.62 -27.33 -1.23
C ALA A 504 -19.59 -25.81 -0.92
N ALA A 505 -18.85 -25.42 0.11
CA ALA A 505 -18.67 -24.01 0.43
C ALA A 505 -17.91 -23.28 -0.70
N TYR A 506 -16.82 -23.86 -1.18
CA TYR A 506 -15.99 -23.27 -2.24
C TYR A 506 -16.75 -23.05 -3.54
N VAL A 507 -17.53 -24.05 -3.99
CA VAL A 507 -18.24 -23.98 -5.28
C VAL A 507 -19.59 -23.26 -5.21
N SER A 508 -20.01 -22.79 -4.05
CA SER A 508 -21.33 -22.14 -3.89
C SER A 508 -21.53 -20.94 -4.83
N TYR A 509 -20.50 -20.13 -5.01
CA TYR A 509 -20.48 -18.97 -5.90
C TYR A 509 -19.73 -19.22 -7.22
N TYR A 510 -19.25 -20.43 -7.46
CA TYR A 510 -18.43 -20.76 -8.62
C TYR A 510 -19.17 -20.50 -9.95
N PRO A 511 -18.60 -19.69 -10.87
CA PRO A 511 -19.29 -19.28 -12.09
C PRO A 511 -19.55 -20.40 -13.11
N GLY A 512 -18.77 -21.47 -13.06
CA GLY A 512 -18.84 -22.58 -14.00
C GLY A 512 -17.49 -22.86 -14.67
N ASP A 513 -17.32 -24.10 -15.16
CA ASP A 513 -16.03 -24.55 -15.71
C ASP A 513 -15.65 -23.79 -16.97
N GLU A 514 -16.62 -23.36 -17.78
CA GLU A 514 -16.42 -22.58 -19.01
C GLU A 514 -16.06 -21.12 -18.76
N TYR A 515 -16.12 -20.65 -17.53
CA TYR A 515 -15.83 -19.26 -17.17
C TYR A 515 -14.53 -19.06 -16.38
N VAL A 516 -13.91 -20.14 -15.92
CA VAL A 516 -12.76 -20.07 -15.00
C VAL A 516 -11.66 -21.01 -15.48
N ASP A 517 -10.42 -20.57 -15.41
CA ASP A 517 -9.22 -21.37 -15.70
C ASP A 517 -8.49 -21.78 -14.42
N ILE A 518 -8.43 -20.89 -13.44
CA ILE A 518 -7.67 -21.04 -12.21
C ILE A 518 -8.62 -21.01 -11.01
N LEU A 519 -8.56 -22.03 -10.17
CA LEU A 519 -9.25 -22.11 -8.88
C LEU A 519 -8.29 -21.69 -7.78
N ALA A 520 -8.52 -20.51 -7.22
CA ALA A 520 -7.64 -19.92 -6.23
C ALA A 520 -8.39 -19.57 -4.95
N PHE A 521 -7.69 -19.02 -3.99
CA PHE A 521 -8.24 -18.42 -2.78
C PHE A 521 -7.27 -17.37 -2.22
N ASP A 522 -7.79 -16.48 -1.35
CA ASP A 522 -7.05 -15.45 -0.65
C ASP A 522 -7.06 -15.76 0.84
N TYR A 523 -5.90 -15.90 1.49
CA TYR A 523 -5.85 -16.29 2.90
C TYR A 523 -4.61 -15.77 3.61
N TYR A 524 -4.82 -14.97 4.68
CA TYR A 524 -3.77 -14.30 5.44
C TYR A 524 -3.46 -14.99 6.77
N ASN A 525 -2.18 -14.90 7.18
CA ASN A 525 -1.74 -15.26 8.52
C ASN A 525 -1.88 -14.06 9.46
N ASP A 526 -2.95 -14.05 10.24
CA ASP A 526 -3.27 -12.98 11.17
C ASP A 526 -2.73 -13.28 12.56
N TYR A 527 -1.70 -12.53 12.98
CA TYR A 527 -1.23 -12.52 14.36
C TYR A 527 -2.04 -11.50 15.17
N ASN A 528 -3.07 -11.97 15.87
CA ASN A 528 -4.03 -11.15 16.61
C ASN A 528 -3.55 -10.82 18.04
N SER A 529 -2.25 -10.75 18.27
CA SER A 529 -1.63 -10.37 19.55
C SER A 529 -0.34 -9.59 19.35
N TYR A 530 -0.02 -8.72 20.31
CA TYR A 530 1.28 -8.08 20.37
C TYR A 530 1.99 -8.45 21.69
N PRO A 531 3.25 -8.91 21.66
CA PRO A 531 3.96 -9.37 20.44
C PRO A 531 3.27 -10.57 19.79
N ALA A 532 3.62 -10.84 18.53
CA ALA A 532 3.10 -11.99 17.81
C ALA A 532 3.37 -13.29 18.58
N ALA A 533 2.33 -14.10 18.80
CA ALA A 533 2.46 -15.36 19.54
C ALA A 533 3.01 -16.47 18.62
N ALA A 534 3.78 -17.40 19.20
CA ALA A 534 4.18 -18.61 18.49
C ALA A 534 2.93 -19.45 18.16
N ASP A 535 2.52 -19.45 16.91
CA ASP A 535 1.32 -20.15 16.41
C ASP A 535 1.57 -20.68 15.00
N ASN A 536 1.29 -21.97 14.79
CA ASN A 536 1.39 -22.66 13.52
C ASN A 536 0.03 -23.03 12.93
N SER A 537 -1.07 -22.65 13.56
CA SER A 537 -2.44 -23.00 13.13
C SER A 537 -2.78 -22.51 11.73
N PHE A 538 -2.18 -21.38 11.31
CA PHE A 538 -2.32 -20.88 9.95
C PHE A 538 -1.80 -21.90 8.92
N PHE A 539 -0.62 -22.47 9.13
CA PHE A 539 -0.02 -23.40 8.16
C PHE A 539 -0.84 -24.69 8.05
N ASP A 540 -1.38 -25.23 9.16
CA ASP A 540 -2.27 -26.39 9.13
C ASP A 540 -3.58 -26.09 8.39
N SER A 541 -4.12 -24.90 8.60
CA SER A 541 -5.34 -24.43 7.94
C SER A 541 -5.09 -24.13 6.45
N LEU A 542 -3.93 -23.56 6.11
CA LEU A 542 -3.50 -23.33 4.73
C LEU A 542 -3.34 -24.65 3.97
N ASP A 543 -2.66 -25.64 4.55
CA ASP A 543 -2.50 -26.98 3.95
C ASP A 543 -3.86 -27.66 3.70
N THR A 544 -4.76 -27.56 4.66
CA THR A 544 -6.13 -28.09 4.51
C THR A 544 -6.87 -27.39 3.37
N THR A 545 -6.80 -26.06 3.30
CA THR A 545 -7.40 -25.26 2.23
C THR A 545 -6.83 -25.59 0.87
N CYS A 546 -5.49 -25.65 0.76
CA CYS A 546 -4.79 -26.06 -0.45
C CYS A 546 -5.22 -27.44 -0.94
N ASN A 547 -5.30 -28.41 -0.05
CA ASN A 547 -5.72 -29.78 -0.38
C ASN A 547 -7.15 -29.83 -0.94
N ILE A 548 -8.09 -29.09 -0.32
CA ILE A 548 -9.48 -29.02 -0.80
C ILE A 548 -9.52 -28.38 -2.19
N VAL A 549 -8.90 -27.22 -2.38
CA VAL A 549 -8.94 -26.49 -3.65
C VAL A 549 -8.24 -27.26 -4.77
N SER A 550 -7.08 -27.85 -4.49
CA SER A 550 -6.36 -28.69 -5.45
C SER A 550 -7.16 -29.93 -5.85
N SER A 551 -7.85 -30.57 -4.88
CA SER A 551 -8.73 -31.70 -5.18
C SER A 551 -9.90 -31.31 -6.09
N ILE A 552 -10.50 -30.13 -5.89
CA ILE A 552 -11.56 -29.58 -6.75
C ILE A 552 -11.00 -29.28 -8.14
N ALA A 553 -9.83 -28.65 -8.20
CA ALA A 553 -9.15 -28.31 -9.44
C ALA A 553 -8.85 -29.57 -10.28
N ALA A 554 -8.29 -30.59 -9.66
CA ALA A 554 -7.99 -31.88 -10.32
C ALA A 554 -9.25 -32.54 -10.90
N LYS A 555 -10.37 -32.58 -10.16
CA LYS A 555 -11.66 -33.12 -10.63
C LYS A 555 -12.19 -32.37 -11.84
N ARG A 556 -11.94 -31.07 -11.95
CA ARG A 556 -12.46 -30.18 -12.99
C ARG A 556 -11.46 -29.90 -14.13
N GLY A 557 -10.21 -30.39 -13.99
CA GLY A 557 -9.12 -30.10 -14.93
C GLY A 557 -8.73 -28.61 -14.92
N LYS A 558 -8.69 -28.00 -13.72
CA LYS A 558 -8.33 -26.61 -13.47
C LYS A 558 -6.93 -26.50 -12.85
N ILE A 559 -6.42 -25.30 -12.81
CA ILE A 559 -5.17 -24.96 -12.16
C ILE A 559 -5.49 -24.46 -10.74
N PRO A 560 -4.97 -25.06 -9.65
CA PRO A 560 -5.15 -24.53 -8.31
C PRO A 560 -4.08 -23.47 -8.00
N ALA A 561 -4.37 -22.47 -7.13
CA ALA A 561 -3.38 -21.48 -6.72
C ALA A 561 -3.72 -20.81 -5.38
N ILE A 562 -2.72 -20.15 -4.79
CA ILE A 562 -2.90 -19.18 -3.71
C ILE A 562 -2.76 -17.80 -4.37
N ALA A 563 -3.91 -17.12 -4.62
CA ALA A 563 -3.88 -15.88 -5.39
C ALA A 563 -3.54 -14.65 -4.56
N GLU A 564 -3.68 -14.76 -3.23
CA GLU A 564 -3.32 -13.69 -2.29
C GLU A 564 -3.05 -14.26 -0.90
N CYS A 565 -1.91 -13.88 -0.33
CA CYS A 565 -1.57 -14.24 1.05
C CYS A 565 -0.62 -13.18 1.65
N GLY A 566 -0.26 -13.37 2.91
CA GLY A 566 0.69 -12.51 3.60
C GLY A 566 0.56 -12.65 5.11
N VAL A 567 1.43 -11.95 5.82
CA VAL A 567 1.43 -11.87 7.28
C VAL A 567 0.87 -10.52 7.70
N ARG A 568 -0.13 -10.52 8.59
CA ARG A 568 -0.66 -9.32 9.22
C ARG A 568 -0.48 -9.42 10.74
N VAL A 569 0.00 -8.36 11.35
CA VAL A 569 0.38 -8.36 12.77
C VAL A 569 -0.29 -7.20 13.50
N MET A 570 -0.82 -7.46 14.69
CA MET A 570 -1.42 -6.45 15.54
C MET A 570 -0.37 -5.45 16.03
N LYS A 571 -0.67 -4.17 15.96
CA LYS A 571 0.17 -3.11 16.52
C LYS A 571 0.17 -3.12 18.05
N LYS A 572 1.21 -2.53 18.66
CA LYS A 572 1.37 -2.41 20.12
C LYS A 572 0.18 -1.71 20.80
N ASP A 573 -0.46 -0.76 20.13
CA ASP A 573 -1.64 -0.04 20.62
C ASP A 573 -2.95 -0.83 20.51
N GLY A 574 -2.89 -2.07 19.99
CA GLY A 574 -4.05 -2.94 19.81
C GLY A 574 -4.89 -2.62 18.56
N SER A 575 -4.47 -1.67 17.74
CA SER A 575 -5.09 -1.44 16.44
C SER A 575 -4.67 -2.53 15.45
N ASP A 576 -5.57 -2.81 14.47
CA ASP A 576 -5.21 -3.70 13.37
C ASP A 576 -4.00 -3.16 12.62
N ASN A 577 -3.14 -4.07 12.21
CA ASN A 577 -2.04 -3.77 11.33
C ASN A 577 -2.16 -4.60 10.05
N GLU A 578 -1.73 -4.01 8.94
CA GLU A 578 -1.65 -4.68 7.67
C GLU A 578 -0.17 -4.87 7.33
N GLY A 579 0.21 -6.13 7.05
CA GLY A 579 1.58 -6.49 6.69
C GLY A 579 2.51 -6.72 7.88
N LEU A 580 3.78 -6.94 7.56
CA LEU A 580 4.84 -7.21 8.52
C LEU A 580 5.16 -5.97 9.36
N LEU A 581 5.41 -6.18 10.65
CA LEU A 581 5.92 -5.13 11.52
C LEU A 581 7.46 -5.17 11.58
N VAL A 582 8.03 -4.02 11.94
CA VAL A 582 9.44 -3.90 12.28
C VAL A 582 9.74 -4.49 13.65
N LYS A 583 11.01 -4.58 14.00
CA LYS A 583 11.56 -5.10 15.24
C LYS A 583 10.76 -4.73 16.50
N GLY A 584 10.60 -5.71 17.36
CA GLY A 584 9.84 -5.59 18.61
C GLY A 584 8.48 -6.30 18.56
N ASN A 585 8.07 -6.76 17.37
CA ASN A 585 6.95 -7.67 17.22
C ASN A 585 7.34 -8.82 16.25
N PRO A 586 8.15 -9.77 16.70
CA PRO A 586 8.69 -10.83 15.86
C PRO A 586 7.57 -11.68 15.24
N VAL A 587 7.78 -12.06 13.97
CA VAL A 587 6.88 -12.88 13.15
C VAL A 587 7.67 -14.02 12.50
N GLY A 588 7.01 -14.86 11.70
CA GLY A 588 7.68 -15.93 10.95
C GLY A 588 8.50 -16.82 11.86
N THR A 589 9.80 -16.93 11.61
CA THR A 589 10.71 -17.83 12.35
C THR A 589 10.71 -17.56 13.84
N GLU A 590 10.74 -16.31 14.29
CA GLU A 590 10.76 -15.98 15.71
C GLU A 590 9.42 -16.28 16.40
N ALA A 591 8.29 -16.02 15.74
CA ALA A 591 6.98 -16.25 16.30
C ALA A 591 6.53 -17.73 16.19
N SER A 592 6.75 -18.37 15.05
CA SER A 592 6.26 -19.72 14.74
C SER A 592 7.33 -20.81 14.77
N GLY A 593 8.61 -20.46 14.78
CA GLY A 593 9.75 -21.36 14.62
C GLY A 593 9.94 -21.86 13.18
N LYS A 594 9.29 -21.19 12.19
CA LYS A 594 9.31 -21.57 10.79
C LYS A 594 9.69 -20.38 9.91
N ASN A 595 10.42 -20.64 8.82
CA ASN A 595 10.55 -19.67 7.74
C ASN A 595 9.21 -19.57 7.01
N TRP A 596 8.51 -18.45 7.15
CA TRP A 596 7.14 -18.30 6.66
C TRP A 596 7.03 -18.51 5.14
N TYR A 597 7.95 -17.94 4.36
CA TYR A 597 7.93 -18.05 2.89
C TYR A 597 8.21 -19.48 2.43
N GLN A 598 9.17 -20.15 3.07
CA GLN A 598 9.48 -21.55 2.78
C GLN A 598 8.32 -22.48 3.13
N GLU A 599 7.68 -22.27 4.28
CA GLU A 599 6.56 -23.10 4.71
C GLU A 599 5.36 -22.97 3.77
N VAL A 600 5.04 -21.73 3.34
CA VAL A 600 3.97 -21.50 2.35
C VAL A 600 4.32 -22.15 1.02
N ASN A 601 5.57 -22.01 0.57
CA ASN A 601 6.07 -22.65 -0.65
C ASN A 601 5.97 -24.19 -0.58
N ASP A 602 6.36 -24.79 0.53
CA ASP A 602 6.31 -26.24 0.73
C ASP A 602 4.88 -26.76 0.76
N ILE A 603 3.96 -26.03 1.36
CA ILE A 603 2.53 -26.33 1.35
C ILE A 603 1.97 -26.21 -0.07
N ALA A 604 2.30 -25.15 -0.81
CA ALA A 604 1.88 -24.98 -2.19
C ALA A 604 2.39 -26.10 -3.08
N LYS A 605 3.69 -26.43 -3.00
CA LYS A 605 4.34 -27.55 -3.71
C LYS A 605 3.64 -28.88 -3.39
N LYS A 606 3.46 -29.22 -2.12
CA LYS A 606 2.76 -30.43 -1.65
C LYS A 606 1.38 -30.62 -2.25
N ASN A 607 0.68 -29.52 -2.50
CA ASN A 607 -0.69 -29.49 -3.00
C ASN A 607 -0.77 -29.15 -4.51
N ASN A 608 0.32 -29.24 -5.25
CA ASN A 608 0.41 -29.01 -6.70
C ASN A 608 -0.06 -27.62 -7.14
N MET A 609 0.16 -26.60 -6.32
CA MET A 609 -0.15 -25.21 -6.65
C MET A 609 1.05 -24.57 -7.35
N PRO A 610 0.93 -24.14 -8.62
CA PRO A 610 2.07 -23.62 -9.38
C PRO A 610 2.55 -22.24 -8.93
N TYR A 611 1.75 -21.50 -8.16
CA TYR A 611 2.15 -20.22 -7.60
C TYR A 611 1.44 -19.88 -6.32
N TYR A 612 2.06 -19.00 -5.54
CA TYR A 612 1.39 -18.18 -4.53
C TYR A 612 1.82 -16.72 -4.67
N LEU A 613 0.94 -15.79 -4.28
CA LEU A 613 1.21 -14.37 -4.37
C LEU A 613 1.07 -13.71 -3.00
N VAL A 614 2.12 -12.99 -2.60
CA VAL A 614 2.16 -12.19 -1.38
C VAL A 614 1.73 -10.75 -1.68
N TRP A 615 0.97 -10.14 -0.76
CA TRP A 615 0.42 -8.81 -0.98
C TRP A 615 1.50 -7.70 -1.02
N ALA A 616 1.09 -6.46 -1.31
CA ALA A 616 1.94 -5.37 -1.74
C ALA A 616 2.74 -4.70 -0.60
N ASN A 617 3.89 -4.15 -0.95
CA ASN A 617 4.62 -3.19 -0.13
C ASN A 617 4.10 -1.78 -0.41
N PHE A 618 3.32 -1.19 0.53
CA PHE A 618 2.77 0.17 0.40
C PHE A 618 3.63 1.24 1.06
N GLY A 619 4.52 0.87 1.98
CA GLY A 619 5.39 1.76 2.73
C GLY A 619 5.95 1.07 3.97
N ASP A 620 6.74 1.78 4.77
CA ASP A 620 7.41 1.28 5.97
C ASP A 620 6.46 0.86 7.11
N SER A 621 5.20 1.25 7.04
CA SER A 621 4.15 0.90 8.01
C SER A 621 3.17 -0.17 7.48
N ASN A 622 3.26 -0.54 6.22
CA ASN A 622 2.40 -1.54 5.58
C ASN A 622 3.14 -2.23 4.42
N PHE A 623 3.77 -3.37 4.70
CA PHE A 623 4.55 -4.15 3.74
C PHE A 623 4.46 -5.64 4.05
N TYR A 624 4.66 -6.48 3.02
CA TYR A 624 4.47 -7.92 3.09
C TYR A 624 5.70 -8.73 2.67
N VAL A 625 6.66 -8.07 2.02
CA VAL A 625 7.95 -8.67 1.64
C VAL A 625 9.07 -7.87 2.30
N PRO A 626 10.11 -8.54 2.84
CA PRO A 626 11.24 -7.85 3.44
C PRO A 626 11.95 -6.92 2.46
N TYR A 627 12.48 -5.83 2.97
CA TYR A 627 13.22 -4.84 2.20
C TYR A 627 14.56 -4.51 2.86
N LYS A 628 15.51 -4.03 2.07
CA LYS A 628 16.77 -3.50 2.59
C LYS A 628 16.58 -2.11 3.17
N TYR A 629 17.16 -1.88 4.34
CA TYR A 629 17.32 -0.55 4.90
C TYR A 629 18.58 0.12 4.33
N ASP A 630 19.70 -0.60 4.30
CA ASP A 630 20.97 -0.22 3.70
C ASP A 630 21.68 -1.44 3.07
N ALA A 631 22.94 -1.31 2.70
CA ALA A 631 23.70 -2.39 2.08
C ALA A 631 23.90 -3.62 3.00
N THR A 632 23.79 -3.45 4.31
CA THR A 632 24.14 -4.46 5.32
C THR A 632 23.01 -4.81 6.28
N HIS A 633 21.93 -4.02 6.29
CA HIS A 633 20.78 -4.22 7.16
C HIS A 633 19.46 -4.22 6.40
N GLY A 634 18.50 -5.01 6.89
CA GLY A 634 17.16 -5.08 6.33
C GLY A 634 16.10 -5.50 7.35
N GLN A 635 14.88 -5.60 6.91
CA GLN A 635 13.74 -6.02 7.72
C GLN A 635 14.01 -7.41 8.33
N GLU A 636 13.46 -7.69 9.52
CA GLU A 636 13.80 -8.87 10.34
C GLU A 636 13.71 -10.23 9.63
N LEU A 637 12.82 -10.39 8.63
CA LEU A 637 12.70 -11.63 7.85
C LEU A 637 13.58 -11.67 6.59
N ILE A 638 14.47 -10.69 6.36
CA ILE A 638 15.24 -10.61 5.12
C ILE A 638 16.15 -11.82 4.90
N ASN A 639 16.77 -12.33 5.96
CA ASN A 639 17.61 -13.52 5.87
C ASN A 639 16.80 -14.79 5.58
N ASP A 640 15.61 -14.92 6.15
CA ASP A 640 14.69 -16.01 5.86
C ASP A 640 14.18 -15.96 4.41
N PHE A 641 13.92 -14.76 3.91
CA PHE A 641 13.50 -14.56 2.52
C PHE A 641 14.62 -14.90 1.53
N ILE A 642 15.89 -14.53 1.82
CA ILE A 642 17.03 -14.91 1.00
C ILE A 642 17.27 -16.44 1.03
N LYS A 643 17.12 -17.11 2.19
CA LYS A 643 17.17 -18.59 2.27
C LYS A 643 16.10 -19.23 1.40
N TYR A 644 14.87 -18.69 1.45
CA TYR A 644 13.79 -19.15 0.60
C TYR A 644 14.09 -18.94 -0.89
N TYR A 645 14.61 -17.77 -1.27
CA TYR A 645 15.03 -17.50 -2.64
C TYR A 645 16.09 -18.51 -3.14
N ASN A 646 16.96 -18.96 -2.26
CA ASN A 646 18.02 -19.93 -2.56
C ASN A 646 17.53 -21.39 -2.61
N ASP A 647 16.26 -21.66 -2.31
CA ASP A 647 15.68 -23.00 -2.38
C ASP A 647 15.35 -23.38 -3.83
N ASP A 648 15.74 -24.62 -4.23
CA ASP A 648 15.54 -25.10 -5.61
C ASP A 648 14.07 -25.19 -6.03
N SER A 649 13.12 -25.15 -5.09
CA SER A 649 11.70 -25.18 -5.36
C SER A 649 11.06 -23.80 -5.58
N SER A 650 11.79 -22.70 -5.34
CA SER A 650 11.28 -21.33 -5.55
C SER A 650 11.67 -20.80 -6.92
N ILE A 651 10.72 -20.26 -7.67
CA ILE A 651 10.97 -19.65 -8.99
C ILE A 651 10.69 -18.15 -8.92
N PHE A 652 11.68 -17.34 -9.32
CA PHE A 652 11.59 -15.90 -9.47
C PHE A 652 11.63 -15.49 -10.95
N GLY A 653 11.44 -14.20 -11.25
CA GLY A 653 11.20 -13.72 -12.60
C GLY A 653 12.25 -14.12 -13.63
N GLY A 654 13.55 -13.96 -13.31
CA GLY A 654 14.64 -14.32 -14.21
C GLY A 654 14.73 -15.82 -14.53
N ASP A 655 14.12 -16.64 -13.69
CA ASP A 655 14.19 -18.11 -13.76
C ASP A 655 12.92 -18.76 -14.32
N THR A 656 11.85 -17.98 -14.60
CA THR A 656 10.59 -18.55 -15.13
C THR A 656 10.78 -19.26 -16.48
N GLY A 657 11.67 -18.76 -17.33
CA GLY A 657 11.86 -19.27 -18.68
C GLY A 657 10.61 -19.19 -19.58
N PHE A 658 9.51 -18.59 -19.10
CA PHE A 658 8.21 -18.59 -19.78
C PHE A 658 8.28 -17.93 -21.16
N TYR A 659 8.72 -16.67 -21.21
CA TYR A 659 8.72 -15.90 -22.47
C TYR A 659 9.68 -16.47 -23.53
N SER A 660 10.81 -17.02 -23.10
CA SER A 660 11.78 -17.67 -24.01
C SER A 660 11.27 -19.00 -24.58
N ASN A 661 10.36 -19.69 -23.86
CA ASN A 661 9.79 -20.97 -24.28
C ASN A 661 8.32 -20.85 -24.73
N MET A 662 7.77 -19.64 -24.83
CA MET A 662 6.35 -19.40 -25.11
C MET A 662 5.89 -20.08 -26.42
N GLY A 663 6.70 -20.07 -27.47
CA GLY A 663 6.37 -20.76 -28.73
C GLY A 663 6.22 -22.27 -28.57
N THR A 664 7.06 -22.92 -27.77
CA THR A 664 6.96 -24.36 -27.46
C THR A 664 5.73 -24.66 -26.59
N LEU A 665 5.50 -23.84 -25.57
CA LEU A 665 4.35 -23.94 -24.66
C LEU A 665 3.02 -23.74 -25.41
N ALA A 666 2.92 -22.77 -26.30
CA ALA A 666 1.76 -22.53 -27.16
C ALA A 666 1.46 -23.68 -28.14
N GLY A 667 2.46 -24.52 -28.42
CA GLY A 667 2.32 -25.74 -29.23
C GLY A 667 1.60 -26.89 -28.51
N VAL A 668 1.41 -26.80 -27.20
CA VAL A 668 0.61 -27.78 -26.44
C VAL A 668 -0.85 -27.70 -26.87
N SER A 669 -1.49 -28.85 -27.12
CA SER A 669 -2.88 -28.88 -27.56
C SER A 669 -3.80 -28.24 -26.50
N ALA A 670 -4.61 -27.27 -26.90
CA ALA A 670 -5.57 -26.63 -26.02
C ALA A 670 -7.01 -27.02 -26.40
N ASN A 671 -7.78 -27.44 -25.40
CA ASN A 671 -9.19 -27.77 -25.53
C ASN A 671 -9.99 -26.80 -24.66
N THR A 672 -11.25 -26.53 -25.06
CA THR A 672 -12.17 -25.78 -24.21
C THR A 672 -12.89 -26.72 -23.24
N TYR A 673 -13.41 -26.14 -22.17
CA TYR A 673 -14.31 -26.86 -21.29
C TYR A 673 -15.63 -27.09 -22.01
N THR A 674 -16.07 -28.32 -22.08
CA THR A 674 -17.33 -28.70 -22.77
C THR A 674 -18.32 -29.34 -21.80
N GLY A 675 -19.59 -28.99 -21.94
CA GLY A 675 -20.68 -29.84 -21.52
C GLY A 675 -21.27 -29.62 -20.14
N GLN A 676 -21.05 -28.50 -19.47
CA GLN A 676 -21.86 -28.13 -18.32
C GLN A 676 -22.96 -27.12 -18.71
N MET A 677 -24.15 -27.29 -18.10
CA MET A 677 -25.26 -26.37 -18.28
C MET A 677 -24.93 -25.08 -17.47
N GLY A 678 -24.49 -24.05 -18.15
CA GLY A 678 -24.38 -22.70 -17.59
C GLY A 678 -25.73 -21.99 -17.64
N TYR A 679 -26.04 -21.18 -16.65
CA TYR A 679 -27.15 -20.24 -16.74
C TYR A 679 -26.74 -18.89 -16.18
N MET A 680 -27.31 -17.84 -16.76
CA MET A 680 -27.15 -16.46 -16.32
C MET A 680 -28.49 -15.94 -15.83
N VAL A 681 -28.44 -15.21 -14.70
CA VAL A 681 -29.62 -14.58 -14.13
C VAL A 681 -29.52 -13.08 -14.33
N TYR A 682 -30.46 -12.52 -15.09
CA TYR A 682 -30.62 -11.08 -15.24
C TYR A 682 -31.83 -10.62 -14.43
N PRO A 683 -31.64 -9.88 -13.36
CA PRO A 683 -32.74 -9.45 -12.50
C PRO A 683 -33.44 -8.22 -13.11
N PHE A 684 -34.30 -8.45 -14.07
CA PHE A 684 -35.19 -7.40 -14.58
C PHE A 684 -36.34 -7.13 -13.62
N ASP A 685 -36.75 -5.88 -13.53
CA ASP A 685 -37.99 -5.55 -12.85
C ASP A 685 -39.22 -6.10 -13.62
N ARG A 686 -40.32 -6.26 -12.90
CA ARG A 686 -41.56 -6.83 -13.45
C ARG A 686 -42.08 -6.02 -14.65
N ASP A 687 -42.02 -4.70 -14.59
CA ASP A 687 -42.55 -3.83 -15.61
C ASP A 687 -41.73 -3.90 -16.90
N THR A 688 -40.42 -4.05 -16.81
CA THR A 688 -39.52 -4.29 -17.94
C THR A 688 -39.88 -5.60 -18.63
N ILE A 689 -40.04 -6.70 -17.90
CA ILE A 689 -40.41 -8.01 -18.44
C ILE A 689 -41.80 -7.94 -19.11
N LEU A 690 -42.80 -7.31 -18.48
CA LEU A 690 -44.15 -7.21 -19.02
C LEU A 690 -44.23 -6.36 -20.30
N LYS A 691 -43.31 -5.45 -20.51
CA LYS A 691 -43.21 -4.61 -21.72
C LYS A 691 -42.41 -5.29 -22.83
N ALA A 692 -41.63 -6.32 -22.53
CA ALA A 692 -40.81 -7.01 -23.51
C ALA A 692 -41.70 -7.84 -24.45
N THR A 693 -41.50 -7.64 -25.74
CA THR A 693 -42.19 -8.46 -26.79
C THR A 693 -41.30 -9.58 -27.32
N THR A 694 -40.01 -9.53 -27.06
CA THR A 694 -39.03 -10.51 -27.53
C THR A 694 -37.90 -10.61 -26.52
N LEU A 695 -37.47 -11.82 -26.19
CA LEU A 695 -36.25 -12.10 -25.44
C LEU A 695 -35.20 -12.65 -26.42
N LYS A 696 -34.01 -12.04 -26.43
CA LYS A 696 -32.89 -12.49 -27.24
C LYS A 696 -31.68 -12.77 -26.36
N ALA A 697 -30.98 -13.85 -26.65
CA ALA A 697 -29.69 -14.13 -26.08
C ALA A 697 -28.70 -14.52 -27.18
N GLY A 698 -27.50 -13.92 -27.15
CA GLY A 698 -26.38 -14.39 -27.94
C GLY A 698 -25.74 -15.60 -27.26
N VAL A 699 -25.75 -16.75 -27.91
CA VAL A 699 -25.20 -17.98 -27.34
C VAL A 699 -24.17 -18.56 -28.26
N LYS A 700 -22.96 -18.86 -27.74
CA LYS A 700 -21.91 -19.56 -28.44
C LYS A 700 -21.78 -20.99 -27.89
N ASN A 701 -21.53 -21.95 -28.78
CA ASN A 701 -21.18 -23.33 -28.43
C ASN A 701 -22.28 -24.11 -27.63
N ALA A 702 -23.52 -23.66 -27.68
CA ALA A 702 -24.64 -24.37 -27.08
C ALA A 702 -25.55 -24.98 -28.15
N SER A 703 -25.99 -26.23 -27.97
CA SER A 703 -26.95 -26.87 -28.84
C SER A 703 -28.39 -26.54 -28.47
N LYS A 704 -28.65 -26.16 -27.24
CA LYS A 704 -29.97 -25.77 -26.72
C LYS A 704 -29.85 -24.61 -25.76
N VAL A 705 -30.87 -23.77 -25.75
CA VAL A 705 -31.02 -22.63 -24.84
C VAL A 705 -32.36 -22.75 -24.11
N GLN A 706 -32.31 -22.48 -22.80
CA GLN A 706 -33.52 -22.32 -22.01
C GLN A 706 -33.64 -20.90 -21.51
N PHE A 707 -34.78 -20.29 -21.67
CA PHE A 707 -35.15 -19.09 -20.91
C PHE A 707 -36.04 -19.52 -19.75
N ILE A 708 -35.63 -19.18 -18.54
CA ILE A 708 -36.38 -19.42 -17.32
C ILE A 708 -36.79 -18.07 -16.75
N ILE A 709 -38.06 -17.77 -16.77
CA ILE A 709 -38.63 -16.60 -16.10
C ILE A 709 -39.19 -17.08 -14.78
N ASN A 710 -38.66 -16.56 -13.69
CA ASN A 710 -39.04 -16.93 -12.34
C ASN A 710 -39.69 -15.76 -11.62
N ASN A 711 -40.85 -15.96 -11.05
CA ASN A 711 -41.46 -15.05 -10.11
C ASN A 711 -41.14 -15.51 -8.69
N PRO A 712 -40.24 -14.83 -7.96
CA PRO A 712 -39.83 -15.26 -6.63
C PRO A 712 -40.97 -15.20 -5.60
N ASP A 713 -41.93 -14.29 -5.80
CA ASP A 713 -43.01 -14.07 -4.85
C ASP A 713 -44.05 -15.18 -4.88
N THR A 714 -44.29 -15.75 -6.06
CA THR A 714 -45.31 -16.82 -6.26
C THR A 714 -44.70 -18.20 -6.49
N GLY A 715 -43.39 -18.28 -6.72
CA GLY A 715 -42.69 -19.52 -7.09
C GLY A 715 -43.01 -20.05 -8.48
N VAL A 716 -43.76 -19.29 -9.29
CA VAL A 716 -44.11 -19.70 -10.66
C VAL A 716 -42.91 -19.54 -11.56
N LYS A 717 -42.64 -20.60 -12.35
CA LYS A 717 -41.58 -20.63 -13.36
C LYS A 717 -42.18 -20.89 -14.74
N LEU A 718 -41.81 -20.03 -15.67
CA LEU A 718 -42.03 -20.28 -17.10
C LEU A 718 -40.68 -20.70 -17.72
N THR A 719 -40.68 -21.87 -18.36
CA THR A 719 -39.49 -22.38 -19.06
C THR A 719 -39.78 -22.42 -20.57
N LEU A 720 -38.97 -21.71 -21.32
CA LEU A 720 -39.00 -21.70 -22.79
C LEU A 720 -37.74 -22.37 -23.32
N ASN A 721 -37.91 -23.37 -24.21
CA ASN A 721 -36.78 -24.05 -24.83
C ASN A 721 -36.62 -23.55 -26.27
N ALA A 722 -35.41 -23.24 -26.69
CA ALA A 722 -35.09 -22.86 -28.04
C ALA A 722 -33.78 -23.51 -28.49
N GLU A 723 -33.62 -23.69 -29.79
CA GLU A 723 -32.33 -23.97 -30.40
C GLU A 723 -31.49 -22.68 -30.46
N ALA A 724 -30.19 -22.83 -30.46
CA ALA A 724 -29.29 -21.66 -30.54
C ALA A 724 -29.62 -20.80 -31.79
N GLY A 725 -29.75 -19.50 -31.58
CA GLY A 725 -30.11 -18.54 -32.62
C GLY A 725 -31.60 -18.37 -32.92
N ALA A 726 -32.49 -19.12 -32.24
CA ALA A 726 -33.93 -18.92 -32.39
C ALA A 726 -34.41 -17.70 -31.59
N GLU A 727 -35.37 -16.95 -32.14
CA GLU A 727 -36.12 -15.94 -31.42
C GLU A 727 -37.37 -16.56 -30.79
N ILE A 728 -37.56 -16.31 -29.51
CA ILE A 728 -38.77 -16.70 -28.81
C ILE A 728 -39.60 -15.43 -28.63
N ALA A 729 -40.67 -15.30 -29.41
CA ALA A 729 -41.65 -14.26 -29.20
C ALA A 729 -42.45 -14.54 -27.95
N ALA A 730 -42.55 -13.56 -27.03
CA ALA A 730 -43.48 -13.63 -25.93
C ALA A 730 -44.90 -13.66 -26.49
N ALA A 731 -45.58 -14.81 -26.38
CA ALA A 731 -47.00 -14.84 -26.70
C ALA A 731 -47.75 -13.99 -25.66
N GLY A 732 -48.48 -13.00 -26.12
CA GLY A 732 -49.20 -12.04 -25.29
C GLY A 732 -50.37 -12.61 -24.50
N SER A 733 -50.10 -13.57 -23.61
CA SER A 733 -51.04 -14.01 -22.58
C SER A 733 -50.53 -13.44 -21.25
N GLU A 734 -51.40 -12.79 -20.51
CA GLU A 734 -51.09 -12.30 -19.17
C GLU A 734 -50.43 -13.43 -18.35
N PRO A 735 -49.29 -13.13 -17.67
CA PRO A 735 -48.72 -14.09 -16.74
C PRO A 735 -49.70 -14.28 -15.59
N THR A 736 -50.22 -15.46 -15.43
CA THR A 736 -51.00 -15.86 -14.26
C THR A 736 -50.11 -15.99 -13.04
#